data_0955dd2d2c923b9f542ce80d275e2086
#
_entry.id   0955dd2d2c923b9f542ce80d275e2086
#
_cell.length_a   1.000
_cell.length_b   1.000
_cell.length_c   1.000
_cell.angle_alpha   90.00
_cell.angle_beta   90.00
_cell.angle_gamma   90.00
#
_symmetry.space_group_name_H-M   'P 1'
#
loop_
_entity.id
_entity.type
_entity.pdbx_description
1 polymer ?
#
loop_
_entity_poly.entity_id
_entity_poly.type
_entity_poly.pdbx_seq_one_letter_code
_entity_poly.pdbx_strand_id
1 'polypeptide(L)'
;MESLTTPNSILRRQHIQNFSEASQLEPHWGYAYRVVPCTNDPGSCAYLDVVYDAHDAGMLYTGIFWATVLGILLIWGIGRRVFPAREPVDDLLAQLSTNESTPQRPKPSFLSRSFGAVASSLRHHLLPTAPLRTIFGHTTRLQLVILAVLTSYLSIWSFVGIVYGKWVTPIKGQPADVVNTRTSLGPWADRVGVLAYALTPLSVLFAARESILSAVTGVPYTSFMFLHKWTGYIILVQSLLHTLGWVLIEGWLYKPQPDVWNKWVVQEYAIWGFVALGLLVLLWICSFQWVVKNITGYEFFRKAHYVMAMVYIGALIGHWEELQCFLVPGIVLWVVDRLARLVRMGMLHCGYQRKEGRWGFSSAEAEAKFWKDERFGDVVRLDFEHHQKAWSIGQHFFLCFTEGSLWQSHPFTPLSLPQINNVGDVKHSYIFRAKGGETRKIARVIEEKLKEQKEGRTTTNVVLQGPYGENIVEGLTQDVNVLCVAGGTGITYVLPVLLRLVREKVNPDRKIELVWAVKRKQDLEWVEPELEELRRLGAAHGLQIRIFVTAEDVAPGVRTTTGDEKKVSEDVDTKSVSVGSDESQNQRPDVNVAVNEFVANVAQGSTRVFGSGPPSMITELREAVAQRNSGSKVWKGEGRFDVRLVCDDRLEW
;
A
#
# COMPACT_ATOMS: atom_id res chain seq x y z
N MET A 1 47.96 -21.61 -12.59
CA MET A 1 47.43 -20.31 -12.20
C MET A 1 46.08 -20.51 -11.53
N GLU A 2 46.09 -20.87 -10.25
CA GLU A 2 44.89 -20.97 -9.42
C GLU A 2 45.35 -20.80 -7.98
N SER A 3 45.54 -19.53 -7.59
CA SER A 3 45.55 -19.15 -6.20
C SER A 3 44.14 -18.64 -5.88
N LEU A 4 43.20 -19.56 -5.74
CA LEU A 4 41.96 -19.29 -5.07
C LEU A 4 42.26 -19.14 -3.58
N THR A 5 42.41 -17.92 -3.14
CA THR A 5 42.34 -17.51 -1.75
C THR A 5 41.05 -18.05 -1.18
N THR A 6 41.13 -19.18 -0.48
CA THR A 6 40.05 -19.63 0.39
C THR A 6 39.74 -18.48 1.37
N PRO A 7 38.54 -17.91 1.35
CA PRO A 7 38.22 -16.83 2.27
C PRO A 7 38.40 -17.34 3.68
N ASN A 8 39.24 -16.69 4.48
CA ASN A 8 39.45 -16.97 5.90
C ASN A 8 38.15 -17.00 6.72
N SER A 9 37.07 -16.44 6.16
CA SER A 9 35.72 -16.44 6.74
C SER A 9 35.10 -17.84 6.81
N ILE A 10 35.35 -18.73 5.82
CA ILE A 10 34.77 -20.09 5.79
C ILE A 10 35.34 -20.98 6.91
N LEU A 11 36.63 -20.82 7.20
CA LEU A 11 37.31 -21.62 8.23
C LEU A 11 36.90 -21.29 9.66
N ARG A 12 36.32 -20.13 9.92
CA ARG A 12 35.99 -19.66 11.29
C ARG A 12 34.59 -20.08 11.75
N ARG A 13 33.73 -20.64 10.90
CA ARG A 13 32.29 -20.78 11.17
C ARG A 13 31.82 -22.17 11.62
N GLN A 14 32.70 -23.16 11.76
CA GLN A 14 32.25 -24.54 12.02
C GLN A 14 32.94 -25.18 13.21
N HIS A 15 32.15 -25.42 14.25
CA HIS A 15 32.60 -26.11 15.47
C HIS A 15 32.78 -27.64 15.31
N ILE A 16 32.29 -28.23 14.19
CA ILE A 16 32.22 -29.68 14.05
C ILE A 16 33.18 -30.19 12.96
N GLN A 17 33.47 -29.40 11.93
CA GLN A 17 34.29 -29.85 10.79
C GLN A 17 35.73 -29.41 10.92
N ASN A 18 36.67 -30.31 10.57
CA ASN A 18 38.09 -30.00 10.48
C ASN A 18 38.51 -29.91 9.02
N PHE A 19 38.61 -28.69 8.49
CA PHE A 19 39.00 -28.45 7.10
C PHE A 19 40.43 -28.85 6.79
N SER A 20 41.32 -28.96 7.79
CA SER A 20 42.70 -29.40 7.58
C SER A 20 42.84 -30.92 7.29
N GLU A 21 41.82 -31.70 7.63
CA GLU A 21 41.73 -33.15 7.39
C GLU A 21 40.84 -33.49 6.21
N ALA A 22 40.32 -32.47 5.50
CA ALA A 22 39.44 -32.68 4.37
C ALA A 22 40.15 -33.34 3.20
N SER A 23 39.65 -34.47 2.74
CA SER A 23 40.08 -35.06 1.47
C SER A 23 39.33 -34.46 0.28
N GLN A 24 38.09 -34.01 0.51
CA GLN A 24 37.23 -33.35 -0.45
C GLN A 24 36.31 -32.35 0.25
N LEU A 25 36.00 -31.24 -0.44
CA LEU A 25 35.02 -30.26 -0.01
C LEU A 25 33.81 -30.32 -0.93
N GLU A 26 32.64 -30.61 -0.36
CA GLU A 26 31.37 -30.65 -1.08
C GLU A 26 30.66 -29.28 -0.97
N PRO A 27 30.36 -28.63 -2.12
CA PRO A 27 29.70 -27.34 -2.12
C PRO A 27 28.20 -27.48 -1.86
N HIS A 28 27.65 -26.61 -0.98
CA HIS A 28 26.22 -26.46 -0.74
C HIS A 28 25.79 -25.01 -1.00
N TRP A 29 24.76 -24.81 -1.81
CA TRP A 29 24.32 -23.46 -2.16
C TRP A 29 23.74 -22.72 -0.95
N GLY A 30 24.29 -21.56 -0.67
CA GLY A 30 23.86 -20.72 0.45
C GLY A 30 24.37 -21.19 1.81
N TYR A 31 25.30 -22.16 1.84
CA TYR A 31 25.89 -22.68 3.07
C TYR A 31 27.39 -22.94 2.93
N ALA A 32 28.04 -23.18 4.05
CA ALA A 32 29.46 -23.51 4.06
C ALA A 32 29.74 -24.88 3.45
N TYR A 33 30.92 -25.05 2.84
CA TYR A 33 31.34 -26.33 2.28
C TYR A 33 31.35 -27.45 3.32
N ARG A 34 31.00 -28.65 2.90
CA ARG A 34 31.04 -29.85 3.73
C ARG A 34 32.36 -30.60 3.54
N VAL A 35 32.98 -31.00 4.65
CA VAL A 35 34.14 -31.86 4.67
C VAL A 35 33.72 -33.31 4.47
N VAL A 36 34.25 -33.97 3.43
CA VAL A 36 33.94 -35.36 3.10
C VAL A 36 35.24 -36.14 2.95
N PRO A 37 35.32 -37.36 3.53
CA PRO A 37 34.39 -37.97 4.48
C PRO A 37 34.38 -37.25 5.83
N CYS A 38 33.31 -37.41 6.59
CA CYS A 38 33.26 -36.89 7.96
C CYS A 38 34.23 -37.69 8.84
N THR A 39 35.19 -37.01 9.49
CA THR A 39 36.24 -37.60 10.31
C THR A 39 35.94 -37.51 11.84
N ASN A 40 34.75 -37.05 12.20
CA ASN A 40 34.32 -36.94 13.61
C ASN A 40 33.70 -38.22 14.15
N ASP A 41 33.21 -38.18 15.37
CA ASP A 41 32.42 -39.26 15.95
C ASP A 41 31.10 -39.48 15.17
N PRO A 42 30.53 -40.70 15.21
CA PRO A 42 29.34 -41.06 14.47
C PRO A 42 28.14 -40.16 14.74
N GLY A 43 27.97 -39.68 15.98
CA GLY A 43 26.87 -38.79 16.37
C GLY A 43 26.99 -37.39 15.73
N SER A 44 28.23 -36.84 15.72
CA SER A 44 28.50 -35.57 15.05
C SER A 44 28.34 -35.68 13.51
N CYS A 45 28.77 -36.78 12.90
CA CYS A 45 28.59 -37.01 11.49
C CYS A 45 27.11 -37.13 11.11
N ALA A 46 26.34 -37.94 11.84
CA ALA A 46 24.90 -38.06 11.65
C ALA A 46 24.13 -36.73 11.83
N TYR A 47 24.57 -35.90 12.80
CA TYR A 47 23.99 -34.56 12.94
C TYR A 47 24.33 -33.64 11.76
N LEU A 48 25.56 -33.67 11.27
CA LEU A 48 25.97 -32.91 10.08
C LEU A 48 25.13 -33.27 8.85
N ASP A 49 24.88 -34.58 8.61
CA ASP A 49 24.01 -35.04 7.54
C ASP A 49 22.64 -34.35 7.62
N VAL A 50 22.01 -34.37 8.79
CA VAL A 50 20.70 -33.73 9.00
C VAL A 50 20.74 -32.21 8.81
N VAL A 51 21.83 -31.53 9.21
CA VAL A 51 21.98 -30.07 9.02
C VAL A 51 22.04 -29.73 7.54
N TYR A 52 22.91 -30.42 6.77
CA TYR A 52 23.09 -30.14 5.35
C TYR A 52 21.83 -30.48 4.54
N ASP A 53 21.22 -31.66 4.79
CA ASP A 53 19.95 -32.04 4.14
C ASP A 53 18.82 -31.04 4.43
N ALA A 54 18.73 -30.56 5.68
CA ALA A 54 17.74 -29.58 6.06
C ALA A 54 18.00 -28.21 5.43
N HIS A 55 19.29 -27.84 5.24
CA HIS A 55 19.65 -26.60 4.56
C HIS A 55 19.32 -26.67 3.07
N ASP A 56 19.71 -27.74 2.38
CA ASP A 56 19.42 -27.94 0.96
C ASP A 56 17.91 -27.96 0.67
N ALA A 57 17.14 -28.65 1.53
CA ALA A 57 15.69 -28.57 1.50
C ALA A 57 15.19 -27.14 1.74
N GLY A 58 15.84 -26.36 2.61
CA GLY A 58 15.54 -24.96 2.85
C GLY A 58 15.72 -24.10 1.62
N MET A 59 16.84 -24.27 0.91
CA MET A 59 17.09 -23.55 -0.35
C MET A 59 16.10 -23.95 -1.44
N LEU A 60 15.75 -25.24 -1.54
CA LEU A 60 14.70 -25.71 -2.46
C LEU A 60 13.35 -25.04 -2.15
N TYR A 61 12.97 -24.93 -0.87
CA TYR A 61 11.70 -24.33 -0.47
C TYR A 61 11.65 -22.82 -0.72
N THR A 62 12.79 -22.12 -0.58
CA THR A 62 12.85 -20.72 -1.02
C THR A 62 12.72 -20.59 -2.53
N GLY A 63 13.29 -21.51 -3.30
CA GLY A 63 13.10 -21.60 -4.75
C GLY A 63 11.63 -21.82 -5.13
N ILE A 64 10.95 -22.77 -4.47
CA ILE A 64 9.52 -23.02 -4.65
C ILE A 64 8.69 -21.77 -4.26
N PHE A 65 9.04 -21.09 -3.17
CA PHE A 65 8.40 -19.85 -2.77
C PHE A 65 8.49 -18.79 -3.87
N TRP A 66 9.67 -18.52 -4.39
CA TRP A 66 9.86 -17.55 -5.47
C TRP A 66 9.21 -17.98 -6.78
N ALA A 67 9.26 -19.27 -7.13
CA ALA A 67 8.54 -19.81 -8.30
C ALA A 67 7.02 -19.62 -8.17
N THR A 68 6.47 -19.81 -6.96
CA THR A 68 5.05 -19.56 -6.67
C THR A 68 4.69 -18.08 -6.85
N VAL A 69 5.48 -17.17 -6.27
CA VAL A 69 5.26 -15.72 -6.42
C VAL A 69 5.32 -15.29 -7.89
N LEU A 70 6.37 -15.70 -8.60
CA LEU A 70 6.55 -15.36 -10.03
C LEU A 70 5.47 -16.00 -10.90
N GLY A 71 5.07 -17.24 -10.60
CA GLY A 71 3.98 -17.94 -11.29
C GLY A 71 2.62 -17.23 -11.14
N ILE A 72 2.28 -16.78 -9.92
CA ILE A 72 1.06 -15.99 -9.68
C ILE A 72 1.11 -14.69 -10.48
N LEU A 73 2.23 -13.97 -10.44
CA LEU A 73 2.40 -12.72 -11.18
C LEU A 73 2.30 -12.92 -12.70
N LEU A 74 2.87 -13.99 -13.22
CA LEU A 74 2.81 -14.34 -14.63
C LEU A 74 1.38 -14.64 -15.07
N ILE A 75 0.68 -15.52 -14.33
CA ILE A 75 -0.72 -15.87 -14.61
C ILE A 75 -1.60 -14.63 -14.57
N TRP A 76 -1.42 -13.77 -13.56
CA TRP A 76 -2.16 -12.52 -13.42
C TRP A 76 -1.89 -11.56 -14.59
N GLY A 77 -0.60 -11.35 -14.92
CA GLY A 77 -0.19 -10.47 -16.02
C GLY A 77 -0.71 -10.93 -17.38
N ILE A 78 -0.68 -12.24 -17.66
CA ILE A 78 -1.26 -12.84 -18.87
C ILE A 78 -2.77 -12.67 -18.86
N GLY A 79 -3.43 -13.03 -17.76
CA GLY A 79 -4.89 -12.92 -17.62
C GLY A 79 -5.38 -11.51 -17.91
N ARG A 80 -4.69 -10.50 -17.38
CA ARG A 80 -5.03 -9.08 -17.61
C ARG A 80 -4.88 -8.64 -19.08
N ARG A 81 -3.91 -9.20 -19.80
CA ARG A 81 -3.70 -8.89 -21.22
C ARG A 81 -4.67 -9.62 -22.14
N VAL A 82 -5.03 -10.85 -21.79
CA VAL A 82 -5.97 -11.68 -22.57
C VAL A 82 -7.42 -11.24 -22.34
N PHE A 83 -7.74 -10.77 -21.12
CA PHE A 83 -9.07 -10.29 -20.75
C PHE A 83 -9.01 -8.81 -20.32
N PRO A 84 -8.72 -7.88 -21.25
CA PRO A 84 -8.71 -6.47 -20.92
C PRO A 84 -10.10 -6.01 -20.47
N ALA A 85 -10.15 -5.09 -19.51
CA ALA A 85 -11.40 -4.42 -19.16
C ALA A 85 -11.91 -3.63 -20.38
N ARG A 86 -13.23 -3.71 -20.67
CA ARG A 86 -13.82 -2.99 -21.78
C ARG A 86 -13.67 -1.48 -21.56
N GLU A 87 -13.06 -0.81 -22.52
CA GLU A 87 -12.98 0.65 -22.53
C GLU A 87 -14.32 1.23 -22.99
N PRO A 88 -14.79 2.34 -22.39
CA PRO A 88 -16.00 3.04 -22.83
C PRO A 88 -15.94 3.56 -24.27
N VAL A 89 -14.73 3.71 -24.82
CA VAL A 89 -14.49 4.16 -26.20
C VAL A 89 -14.96 3.12 -27.22
N ASP A 90 -14.80 1.83 -26.91
CA ASP A 90 -15.25 0.74 -27.79
C ASP A 90 -16.78 0.71 -27.89
N ASP A 91 -17.48 1.01 -26.79
CA ASP A 91 -18.94 1.14 -26.78
C ASP A 91 -19.40 2.39 -27.57
N LEU A 92 -18.63 3.47 -27.55
CA LEU A 92 -18.91 4.70 -28.29
C LEU A 92 -18.71 4.48 -29.81
N LEU A 93 -17.64 3.81 -30.22
CA LEU A 93 -17.37 3.47 -31.62
C LEU A 93 -18.39 2.45 -32.15
N ALA A 94 -18.82 1.49 -31.33
CA ALA A 94 -19.88 0.55 -31.66
C ALA A 94 -21.24 1.26 -31.84
N GLN A 95 -21.54 2.30 -31.06
CA GLN A 95 -22.76 3.11 -31.18
C GLN A 95 -22.73 4.04 -32.40
N LEU A 96 -21.55 4.54 -32.78
CA LEU A 96 -21.40 5.37 -33.99
C LEU A 96 -21.51 4.56 -35.29
N SER A 97 -21.25 3.25 -35.23
CA SER A 97 -21.32 2.36 -36.39
C SER A 97 -22.71 1.75 -36.64
N THR A 98 -23.65 1.87 -35.69
CA THR A 98 -25.02 1.37 -35.81
C THR A 98 -26.01 2.53 -35.79
N ASN A 99 -26.40 2.96 -36.94
CA ASN A 99 -27.43 3.99 -37.17
C ASN A 99 -28.86 3.39 -37.00
N GLU A 100 -29.16 2.63 -35.95
CA GLU A 100 -30.53 2.16 -35.75
C GLU A 100 -30.86 1.90 -34.29
N SER A 101 -32.06 2.40 -33.87
CA SER A 101 -32.96 1.98 -32.77
C SER A 101 -32.32 1.44 -31.52
N THR A 102 -32.71 1.98 -30.37
CA THR A 102 -32.39 1.56 -29.02
C THR A 102 -32.04 0.06 -28.94
N PRO A 103 -30.78 -0.33 -28.76
CA PRO A 103 -30.43 -1.75 -28.72
C PRO A 103 -31.01 -2.37 -27.46
N GLN A 104 -31.92 -3.34 -27.63
CA GLN A 104 -32.31 -4.21 -26.55
C GLN A 104 -31.04 -4.85 -25.99
N ARG A 105 -30.74 -4.57 -24.70
CA ARG A 105 -29.56 -5.10 -24.01
C ARG A 105 -29.47 -6.62 -24.19
N PRO A 106 -28.38 -7.16 -24.70
CA PRO A 106 -28.20 -8.61 -24.74
C PRO A 106 -28.26 -9.11 -23.29
N LYS A 107 -29.10 -10.12 -23.03
CA LYS A 107 -29.17 -10.77 -21.72
C LYS A 107 -27.76 -11.22 -21.33
N PRO A 108 -27.28 -10.89 -20.11
CA PRO A 108 -25.92 -11.28 -19.69
C PRO A 108 -25.74 -12.80 -19.83
N SER A 109 -24.62 -13.20 -20.41
CA SER A 109 -24.30 -14.61 -20.63
C SER A 109 -24.27 -15.36 -19.30
N PHE A 110 -24.44 -16.69 -19.31
CA PHE A 110 -24.35 -17.54 -18.14
C PHE A 110 -23.03 -17.30 -17.36
N LEU A 111 -21.91 -17.23 -18.07
CA LEU A 111 -20.60 -16.97 -17.48
C LEU A 111 -20.51 -15.60 -16.81
N SER A 112 -21.03 -14.55 -17.45
CA SER A 112 -21.06 -13.20 -16.87
C SER A 112 -21.89 -13.13 -15.59
N ARG A 113 -23.06 -13.80 -15.57
CA ARG A 113 -23.90 -13.89 -14.36
C ARG A 113 -23.24 -14.69 -13.24
N SER A 114 -22.60 -15.83 -13.57
CA SER A 114 -21.85 -16.63 -12.60
C SER A 114 -20.73 -15.79 -11.95
N PHE A 115 -19.92 -15.12 -12.79
CA PHE A 115 -18.83 -14.29 -12.31
C PHE A 115 -19.33 -13.12 -11.44
N GLY A 116 -20.38 -12.43 -11.88
CA GLY A 116 -20.99 -11.35 -11.11
C GLY A 116 -21.54 -11.83 -9.76
N ALA A 117 -22.21 -12.99 -9.74
CA ALA A 117 -22.76 -13.58 -8.52
C ALA A 117 -21.65 -13.98 -7.52
N VAL A 118 -20.58 -14.62 -7.99
CA VAL A 118 -19.43 -14.98 -7.17
C VAL A 118 -18.74 -13.72 -6.64
N ALA A 119 -18.48 -12.75 -7.51
CA ALA A 119 -17.84 -11.50 -7.12
C ALA A 119 -18.66 -10.70 -6.07
N SER A 120 -19.99 -10.62 -6.24
CA SER A 120 -20.89 -10.00 -5.27
C SER A 120 -20.89 -10.77 -3.94
N SER A 121 -20.92 -12.10 -3.97
CA SER A 121 -20.81 -12.92 -2.75
C SER A 121 -19.48 -12.71 -2.02
N LEU A 122 -18.36 -12.67 -2.77
CA LEU A 122 -17.05 -12.41 -2.19
C LEU A 122 -17.00 -11.02 -1.56
N ARG A 123 -17.55 -9.99 -2.21
CA ARG A 123 -17.62 -8.63 -1.62
C ARG A 123 -18.45 -8.60 -0.35
N HIS A 124 -19.58 -9.31 -0.31
CA HIS A 124 -20.40 -9.40 0.90
C HIS A 124 -19.59 -9.88 2.11
N HIS A 125 -18.76 -10.91 1.94
CA HIS A 125 -18.03 -11.54 3.04
C HIS A 125 -16.65 -10.95 3.31
N LEU A 126 -15.94 -10.46 2.28
CA LEU A 126 -14.52 -10.10 2.34
C LEU A 126 -14.24 -8.60 2.34
N LEU A 127 -15.21 -7.75 1.94
CA LEU A 127 -15.05 -6.30 1.95
C LEU A 127 -15.11 -5.68 3.36
N PRO A 128 -15.93 -6.17 4.31
CA PRO A 128 -15.96 -5.62 5.66
C PRO A 128 -14.59 -5.62 6.34
N THR A 129 -14.45 -4.75 7.34
CA THR A 129 -13.23 -4.70 8.15
C THR A 129 -13.01 -6.01 8.92
N ALA A 130 -11.73 -6.33 9.13
CA ALA A 130 -11.33 -7.49 9.91
C ALA A 130 -11.75 -7.36 11.37
N PRO A 131 -12.01 -8.47 12.07
CA PRO A 131 -12.16 -8.48 13.53
C PRO A 131 -10.84 -8.05 14.19
N LEU A 132 -10.88 -7.73 15.48
CA LEU A 132 -9.70 -7.31 16.26
C LEU A 132 -9.04 -6.03 15.69
N ARG A 133 -9.81 -4.95 15.60
CA ARG A 133 -9.35 -3.64 15.09
C ARG A 133 -8.11 -3.09 15.80
N THR A 134 -7.87 -3.46 17.04
CA THR A 134 -6.66 -3.09 17.80
C THR A 134 -5.37 -3.63 17.19
N ILE A 135 -5.43 -4.80 16.54
CA ILE A 135 -4.28 -5.47 15.90
C ILE A 135 -4.22 -5.12 14.40
N PHE A 136 -5.35 -5.26 13.72
CA PHE A 136 -5.41 -5.17 12.26
C PHE A 136 -5.81 -3.77 11.75
N GLY A 137 -6.22 -2.84 12.63
CA GLY A 137 -6.66 -1.51 12.21
C GLY A 137 -7.89 -1.54 11.30
N HIS A 138 -7.84 -0.80 10.21
CA HIS A 138 -8.90 -0.73 9.19
C HIS A 138 -8.74 -1.74 8.05
N THR A 139 -7.96 -2.80 8.24
CA THR A 139 -7.73 -3.88 7.28
C THR A 139 -9.04 -4.58 6.90
N THR A 140 -9.21 -4.95 5.63
CA THR A 140 -10.35 -5.74 5.17
C THR A 140 -10.20 -7.23 5.49
N ARG A 141 -11.31 -7.97 5.51
CA ARG A 141 -11.26 -9.43 5.67
C ARG A 141 -10.52 -10.11 4.53
N LEU A 142 -10.59 -9.57 3.30
CA LEU A 142 -9.80 -10.06 2.16
C LEU A 142 -8.30 -9.99 2.44
N GLN A 143 -7.83 -8.83 2.93
CA GLN A 143 -6.43 -8.67 3.29
C GLN A 143 -5.99 -9.62 4.41
N LEU A 144 -6.89 -9.87 5.39
CA LEU A 144 -6.63 -10.86 6.45
C LEU A 144 -6.53 -12.29 5.89
N VAL A 145 -7.38 -12.66 4.94
CA VAL A 145 -7.31 -13.97 4.27
C VAL A 145 -5.99 -14.12 3.51
N ILE A 146 -5.58 -13.09 2.76
CA ILE A 146 -4.29 -13.09 2.05
C ILE A 146 -3.13 -13.28 3.04
N LEU A 147 -3.15 -12.55 4.17
CA LEU A 147 -2.16 -12.69 5.22
C LEU A 147 -2.15 -14.09 5.84
N ALA A 148 -3.33 -14.64 6.13
CA ALA A 148 -3.45 -16.00 6.68
C ALA A 148 -2.89 -17.06 5.72
N VAL A 149 -3.18 -16.95 4.42
CA VAL A 149 -2.62 -17.84 3.38
C VAL A 149 -1.11 -17.73 3.34
N LEU A 150 -0.55 -16.51 3.29
CA LEU A 150 0.90 -16.28 3.28
C LEU A 150 1.57 -16.86 4.53
N THR A 151 1.02 -16.57 5.71
CA THR A 151 1.57 -17.04 6.98
C THR A 151 1.50 -18.56 7.09
N SER A 152 0.39 -19.18 6.69
CA SER A 152 0.23 -20.64 6.67
C SER A 152 1.21 -21.30 5.71
N TYR A 153 1.36 -20.75 4.51
CA TYR A 153 2.31 -21.21 3.51
C TYR A 153 3.74 -21.21 4.06
N LEU A 154 4.18 -20.10 4.64
CA LEU A 154 5.51 -19.99 5.24
C LEU A 154 5.68 -20.90 6.46
N SER A 155 4.65 -21.06 7.28
CA SER A 155 4.67 -21.98 8.43
C SER A 155 4.86 -23.43 7.98
N ILE A 156 4.20 -23.86 6.92
CA ILE A 156 4.39 -25.21 6.36
C ILE A 156 5.87 -25.42 5.98
N TRP A 157 6.45 -24.50 5.21
CA TRP A 157 7.84 -24.60 4.78
C TRP A 157 8.86 -24.46 5.93
N SER A 158 8.48 -23.86 7.04
CA SER A 158 9.32 -23.78 8.24
C SER A 158 9.49 -25.13 8.95
N PHE A 159 8.57 -26.09 8.80
CA PHE A 159 8.57 -27.34 9.54
C PHE A 159 8.69 -28.60 8.68
N VAL A 160 8.26 -28.55 7.42
CA VAL A 160 8.30 -29.72 6.52
C VAL A 160 9.76 -30.14 6.26
N GLY A 161 10.02 -31.44 6.32
CA GLY A 161 11.32 -32.03 6.04
C GLY A 161 12.38 -31.83 7.14
N ILE A 162 12.01 -31.34 8.31
CA ILE A 162 12.91 -31.33 9.47
C ILE A 162 12.91 -32.71 10.10
N VAL A 163 14.08 -33.31 10.25
CA VAL A 163 14.29 -34.56 11.01
C VAL A 163 14.37 -34.23 12.48
N TYR A 164 13.38 -34.65 13.27
CA TYR A 164 13.33 -34.39 14.70
C TYR A 164 14.13 -35.45 15.47
N GLY A 165 15.25 -35.03 16.08
CA GLY A 165 16.16 -35.92 16.79
C GLY A 165 17.03 -35.20 17.82
N LYS A 166 17.77 -36.02 18.55
CA LYS A 166 18.76 -35.59 19.55
C LYS A 166 20.00 -36.45 19.39
N TRP A 167 21.15 -35.82 19.27
CA TRP A 167 22.46 -36.46 19.17
C TRP A 167 23.31 -36.00 20.36
N VAL A 168 23.80 -36.98 21.14
CA VAL A 168 24.76 -36.72 22.23
C VAL A 168 26.15 -37.01 21.68
N THR A 169 27.00 -36.00 21.66
CA THR A 169 28.32 -36.07 21.01
C THR A 169 29.43 -35.74 22.00
N PRO A 170 30.54 -36.50 22.01
CA PRO A 170 31.69 -36.25 22.87
C PRO A 170 32.38 -34.93 22.46
N ILE A 171 33.11 -34.34 23.41
CA ILE A 171 33.87 -33.12 23.16
C ILE A 171 35.37 -33.43 23.28
N LYS A 172 36.15 -33.22 22.21
CA LYS A 172 37.59 -33.43 22.22
C LYS A 172 38.27 -32.66 23.38
N GLY A 173 39.05 -33.35 24.19
CA GLY A 173 39.80 -32.76 25.32
C GLY A 173 38.98 -32.49 26.58
N GLN A 174 37.73 -32.94 26.64
CA GLN A 174 36.89 -32.90 27.85
C GLN A 174 36.68 -34.29 28.43
N PRO A 175 36.37 -34.40 29.74
CA PRO A 175 35.99 -35.67 30.37
C PRO A 175 34.77 -36.30 29.65
N ALA A 176 34.64 -37.63 29.73
CA ALA A 176 33.61 -38.40 29.00
C ALA A 176 32.16 -38.09 29.44
N ASP A 177 31.96 -37.49 30.56
CA ASP A 177 30.69 -37.02 31.11
C ASP A 177 30.28 -35.65 30.58
N VAL A 178 31.22 -34.90 29.97
CA VAL A 178 30.96 -33.61 29.33
C VAL A 178 30.67 -33.81 27.83
N VAL A 179 29.41 -33.67 27.47
CA VAL A 179 28.94 -33.94 26.12
C VAL A 179 28.14 -32.74 25.54
N ASN A 180 28.15 -32.60 24.23
CA ASN A 180 27.26 -31.68 23.52
C ASN A 180 25.93 -32.38 23.26
N THR A 181 24.84 -31.65 23.48
CA THR A 181 23.50 -32.05 23.06
C THR A 181 23.13 -31.33 21.78
N ARG A 182 23.20 -32.02 20.65
CA ARG A 182 22.79 -31.53 19.37
C ARG A 182 21.34 -31.92 19.09
N THR A 183 20.54 -31.00 18.58
CA THR A 183 19.10 -31.23 18.38
C THR A 183 18.65 -30.67 17.03
N SER A 184 17.48 -31.06 16.59
CA SER A 184 16.81 -30.50 15.41
C SER A 184 16.54 -28.98 15.49
N LEU A 185 16.76 -28.36 16.65
CA LEU A 185 16.61 -26.92 16.84
C LEU A 185 17.55 -26.13 15.93
N GLY A 186 18.80 -26.61 15.69
CA GLY A 186 19.75 -25.98 14.78
C GLY A 186 19.25 -25.94 13.34
N PRO A 187 19.02 -27.11 12.69
CA PRO A 187 18.45 -27.15 11.33
C PRO A 187 17.17 -26.38 11.18
N TRP A 188 16.29 -26.38 12.20
CA TRP A 188 15.06 -25.58 12.16
C TRP A 188 15.33 -24.07 12.26
N ALA A 189 16.23 -23.65 13.18
CA ALA A 189 16.63 -22.26 13.32
C ALA A 189 17.23 -21.71 12.00
N ASP A 190 18.09 -22.49 11.32
CA ASP A 190 18.63 -22.13 10.02
C ASP A 190 17.54 -22.02 8.97
N ARG A 191 16.58 -22.93 8.94
CA ARG A 191 15.46 -22.92 7.99
C ARG A 191 14.65 -21.63 8.09
N VAL A 192 14.26 -21.20 9.31
CA VAL A 192 13.49 -19.97 9.48
C VAL A 192 14.33 -18.73 9.16
N GLY A 193 15.65 -18.77 9.39
CA GLY A 193 16.59 -17.74 8.98
C GLY A 193 16.66 -17.59 7.46
N VAL A 194 16.85 -18.69 6.71
CA VAL A 194 16.89 -18.71 5.25
C VAL A 194 15.58 -18.17 4.64
N LEU A 195 14.43 -18.55 5.20
CA LEU A 195 13.13 -18.02 4.76
C LEU A 195 13.02 -16.50 4.99
N ALA A 196 13.55 -15.99 6.12
CA ALA A 196 13.57 -14.54 6.38
C ALA A 196 14.43 -13.78 5.36
N TYR A 197 15.60 -14.36 4.97
CA TYR A 197 16.41 -13.81 3.88
C TYR A 197 15.65 -13.78 2.56
N ALA A 198 14.97 -14.87 2.19
CA ALA A 198 14.18 -14.96 0.96
C ALA A 198 13.00 -13.97 0.90
N LEU A 199 12.43 -13.60 2.06
CA LEU A 199 11.36 -12.60 2.17
C LEU A 199 11.85 -11.15 2.06
N THR A 200 13.12 -10.88 2.34
CA THR A 200 13.68 -9.51 2.36
C THR A 200 13.53 -8.80 1.01
N PRO A 201 13.93 -9.35 -0.15
CA PRO A 201 13.70 -8.70 -1.44
C PRO A 201 12.22 -8.54 -1.79
N LEU A 202 11.35 -9.46 -1.35
CA LEU A 202 9.91 -9.34 -1.54
C LEU A 202 9.34 -8.15 -0.76
N SER A 203 9.82 -7.93 0.49
CA SER A 203 9.44 -6.77 1.28
C SER A 203 9.85 -5.45 0.59
N VAL A 204 11.06 -5.38 0.01
CA VAL A 204 11.50 -4.22 -0.77
C VAL A 204 10.64 -4.01 -2.01
N LEU A 205 10.31 -5.09 -2.72
CA LEU A 205 9.46 -5.05 -3.92
C LEU A 205 8.07 -4.49 -3.63
N PHE A 206 7.46 -4.87 -2.49
CA PHE A 206 6.16 -4.35 -2.04
C PHE A 206 6.20 -2.85 -1.70
N ALA A 207 7.34 -2.32 -1.28
CA ALA A 207 7.51 -0.90 -0.93
C ALA A 207 7.92 -0.01 -2.12
N ALA A 208 8.21 -0.59 -3.28
CA ALA A 208 8.65 0.13 -4.47
C ALA A 208 7.50 0.99 -5.02
N ARG A 209 7.74 2.29 -5.24
CA ARG A 209 6.76 3.22 -5.81
C ARG A 209 6.67 3.10 -7.32
N GLU A 210 7.82 2.99 -8.01
CA GLU A 210 7.89 2.61 -9.42
C GLU A 210 7.71 1.09 -9.52
N SER A 211 6.53 0.64 -9.12
CA SER A 211 6.24 -0.76 -8.81
C SER A 211 6.14 -1.63 -10.07
N ILE A 212 7.07 -2.55 -10.21
CA ILE A 212 6.99 -3.61 -11.23
C ILE A 212 5.71 -4.43 -11.02
N LEU A 213 5.31 -4.65 -9.76
CA LEU A 213 4.05 -5.34 -9.43
C LEU A 213 2.85 -4.59 -10.00
N SER A 214 2.80 -3.27 -9.83
CA SER A 214 1.71 -2.44 -10.39
C SER A 214 1.71 -2.48 -11.92
N ALA A 215 2.86 -2.47 -12.57
CA ALA A 215 2.96 -2.57 -14.03
C ALA A 215 2.43 -3.91 -14.56
N VAL A 216 2.70 -5.01 -13.85
CA VAL A 216 2.25 -6.36 -14.22
C VAL A 216 0.79 -6.59 -13.87
N THR A 217 0.38 -6.28 -12.64
CA THR A 217 -0.94 -6.64 -12.10
C THR A 217 -2.00 -5.57 -12.34
N GLY A 218 -1.60 -4.30 -12.53
CA GLY A 218 -2.49 -3.14 -12.54
C GLY A 218 -3.00 -2.72 -11.16
N VAL A 219 -2.66 -3.45 -10.11
CA VAL A 219 -3.00 -3.08 -8.74
C VAL A 219 -2.10 -1.92 -8.31
N PRO A 220 -2.64 -0.84 -7.72
CA PRO A 220 -1.83 0.30 -7.30
C PRO A 220 -0.81 -0.09 -6.24
N TYR A 221 0.37 0.53 -6.27
CA TYR A 221 1.46 0.22 -5.33
C TYR A 221 1.05 0.41 -3.86
N THR A 222 0.11 1.30 -3.58
CA THR A 222 -0.43 1.55 -2.24
C THR A 222 -1.06 0.31 -1.62
N SER A 223 -1.67 -0.56 -2.42
CA SER A 223 -2.25 -1.83 -1.96
C SER A 223 -1.18 -2.84 -1.52
N PHE A 224 0.04 -2.75 -2.06
CA PHE A 224 1.17 -3.59 -1.65
C PHE A 224 1.82 -3.15 -0.34
N MET A 225 1.59 -1.91 0.12
CA MET A 225 2.11 -1.41 1.40
C MET A 225 1.59 -2.23 2.60
N PHE A 226 0.36 -2.74 2.51
CA PHE A 226 -0.17 -3.70 3.48
C PHE A 226 0.71 -4.96 3.56
N LEU A 227 1.08 -5.53 2.41
CA LEU A 227 1.95 -6.71 2.35
C LEU A 227 3.37 -6.39 2.83
N HIS A 228 3.92 -5.22 2.50
CA HIS A 228 5.21 -4.76 3.05
C HIS A 228 5.22 -4.78 4.57
N LYS A 229 4.22 -4.15 5.19
CA LYS A 229 4.10 -4.08 6.65
C LYS A 229 4.07 -5.47 7.29
N TRP A 230 3.21 -6.37 6.80
CA TRP A 230 3.03 -7.68 7.41
C TRP A 230 4.18 -8.65 7.09
N THR A 231 4.79 -8.55 5.90
CA THR A 231 6.02 -9.29 5.57
C THR A 231 7.15 -8.87 6.52
N GLY A 232 7.29 -7.58 6.82
CA GLY A 232 8.24 -7.10 7.83
C GLY A 232 8.01 -7.71 9.22
N TYR A 233 6.75 -7.88 9.65
CA TYR A 233 6.43 -8.56 10.92
C TYR A 233 6.77 -10.06 10.87
N ILE A 234 6.52 -10.74 9.74
CA ILE A 234 6.90 -12.14 9.56
C ILE A 234 8.42 -12.30 9.63
N ILE A 235 9.18 -11.44 8.93
CA ILE A 235 10.65 -11.44 8.97
C ILE A 235 11.13 -11.24 10.43
N LEU A 236 10.54 -10.30 11.16
CA LEU A 236 10.90 -10.07 12.56
C LEU A 236 10.68 -11.32 13.44
N VAL A 237 9.51 -11.95 13.31
CA VAL A 237 9.21 -13.18 14.09
C VAL A 237 10.16 -14.30 13.73
N GLN A 238 10.43 -14.52 12.43
CA GLN A 238 11.39 -15.53 11.98
C GLN A 238 12.81 -15.24 12.48
N SER A 239 13.27 -14.00 12.44
CA SER A 239 14.59 -13.58 12.93
C SER A 239 14.71 -13.76 14.44
N LEU A 240 13.66 -13.44 15.20
CA LEU A 240 13.61 -13.69 16.65
C LEU A 240 13.69 -15.18 16.97
N LEU A 241 12.94 -16.02 16.26
CA LEU A 241 12.95 -17.48 16.43
C LEU A 241 14.30 -18.08 16.07
N HIS A 242 14.91 -17.65 14.95
CA HIS A 242 16.26 -18.02 14.53
C HIS A 242 17.29 -17.68 15.63
N THR A 243 17.30 -16.43 16.08
CA THR A 243 18.25 -15.98 17.10
C THR A 243 18.04 -16.71 18.43
N LEU A 244 16.78 -16.87 18.87
CA LEU A 244 16.46 -17.61 20.09
C LEU A 244 16.93 -19.06 20.00
N GLY A 245 16.73 -19.71 18.85
CA GLY A 245 17.21 -21.08 18.61
C GLY A 245 18.72 -21.19 18.82
N TRP A 246 19.50 -20.30 18.21
CA TRP A 246 20.96 -20.31 18.34
C TRP A 246 21.44 -19.88 19.73
N VAL A 247 20.79 -18.94 20.39
CA VAL A 247 21.09 -18.57 21.79
C VAL A 247 20.90 -19.76 22.72
N LEU A 248 19.84 -20.55 22.52
CA LEU A 248 19.62 -21.77 23.33
C LEU A 248 20.66 -22.86 23.03
N ILE A 249 21.07 -23.02 21.77
CA ILE A 249 22.08 -24.01 21.38
C ILE A 249 23.44 -23.64 21.96
N GLU A 250 23.94 -22.44 21.68
CA GLU A 250 25.27 -22.00 22.06
C GLU A 250 25.41 -21.63 23.55
N GLY A 251 24.31 -21.12 24.14
CA GLY A 251 24.31 -20.70 25.57
C GLY A 251 23.95 -21.80 26.55
N TRP A 252 23.29 -22.88 26.12
CA TRP A 252 22.83 -23.93 27.03
C TRP A 252 23.21 -25.35 26.58
N LEU A 253 22.91 -25.73 25.34
CA LEU A 253 23.03 -27.12 24.89
C LEU A 253 24.49 -27.54 24.62
N TYR A 254 25.34 -26.60 24.20
CA TYR A 254 26.76 -26.87 23.95
C TYR A 254 27.61 -26.59 25.19
N LYS A 255 28.59 -27.44 25.38
CA LYS A 255 29.46 -27.44 26.57
C LYS A 255 30.94 -27.34 26.15
N PRO A 256 31.87 -26.93 27.06
CA PRO A 256 31.64 -26.40 28.40
C PRO A 256 31.11 -24.96 28.37
N GLN A 257 30.26 -24.61 29.39
CA GLN A 257 29.84 -23.23 29.58
C GLN A 257 30.68 -22.60 30.72
N PRO A 258 30.99 -21.29 30.67
CA PRO A 258 30.57 -20.27 29.65
C PRO A 258 31.46 -20.15 28.42
N ASP A 259 32.49 -21.01 28.27
CA ASP A 259 33.51 -20.88 27.22
C ASP A 259 32.93 -20.90 25.80
N VAL A 260 31.96 -21.79 25.56
CA VAL A 260 31.31 -21.90 24.24
C VAL A 260 30.58 -20.60 23.94
N TRP A 261 29.75 -20.10 24.83
CA TRP A 261 29.05 -18.83 24.68
C TRP A 261 30.01 -17.67 24.43
N ASN A 262 31.04 -17.51 25.26
CA ASN A 262 31.98 -16.41 25.14
C ASN A 262 32.76 -16.43 23.81
N LYS A 263 33.06 -17.61 23.30
CA LYS A 263 33.70 -17.76 21.97
C LYS A 263 32.74 -17.49 20.84
N TRP A 264 31.48 -17.90 20.95
CA TRP A 264 30.47 -17.71 19.90
C TRP A 264 30.01 -16.27 19.76
N VAL A 265 29.72 -15.59 20.86
CA VAL A 265 29.17 -14.23 20.83
C VAL A 265 30.11 -13.18 20.21
N VAL A 266 31.42 -13.45 20.22
CA VAL A 266 32.45 -12.59 19.60
C VAL A 266 32.76 -12.94 18.15
N GLN A 267 32.14 -13.99 17.60
CA GLN A 267 32.31 -14.32 16.19
C GLN A 267 31.71 -13.21 15.33
N GLU A 268 32.39 -12.86 14.24
CA GLU A 268 32.00 -11.78 13.37
C GLU A 268 30.56 -11.93 12.86
N TYR A 269 30.20 -13.13 12.39
CA TYR A 269 28.85 -13.40 11.92
C TYR A 269 27.79 -13.26 13.04
N ALA A 270 28.10 -13.68 14.26
CA ALA A 270 27.18 -13.54 15.39
C ALA A 270 26.96 -12.05 15.75
N ILE A 271 28.02 -11.26 15.78
CA ILE A 271 27.94 -9.80 16.00
C ILE A 271 27.05 -9.16 14.94
N TRP A 272 27.28 -9.43 13.64
CA TRP A 272 26.46 -8.89 12.58
C TRP A 272 25.01 -9.39 12.66
N GLY A 273 24.76 -10.62 13.11
CA GLY A 273 23.42 -11.13 13.38
C GLY A 273 22.68 -10.35 14.45
N PHE A 274 23.34 -10.06 15.60
CA PHE A 274 22.77 -9.24 16.67
C PHE A 274 22.56 -7.78 16.20
N VAL A 275 23.47 -7.21 15.42
CA VAL A 275 23.30 -5.88 14.83
C VAL A 275 22.09 -5.85 13.88
N ALA A 276 21.97 -6.85 13.01
CA ALA A 276 20.83 -6.96 12.10
C ALA A 276 19.50 -7.09 12.87
N LEU A 277 19.44 -7.95 13.89
CA LEU A 277 18.23 -8.09 14.72
C LEU A 277 17.90 -6.78 15.46
N GLY A 278 18.90 -6.10 16.02
CA GLY A 278 18.70 -4.80 16.69
C GLY A 278 18.14 -3.74 15.74
N LEU A 279 18.67 -3.65 14.51
CA LEU A 279 18.16 -2.75 13.47
C LEU A 279 16.73 -3.11 13.05
N LEU A 280 16.42 -4.41 12.92
CA LEU A 280 15.08 -4.87 12.56
C LEU A 280 14.06 -4.54 13.66
N VAL A 281 14.42 -4.71 14.93
CA VAL A 281 13.59 -4.30 16.07
C VAL A 281 13.37 -2.78 16.08
N LEU A 282 14.41 -1.99 15.81
CA LEU A 282 14.29 -0.54 15.70
C LEU A 282 13.39 -0.13 14.53
N LEU A 283 13.53 -0.76 13.35
CA LEU A 283 12.64 -0.57 12.21
C LEU A 283 11.18 -0.84 12.60
N TRP A 284 10.93 -1.91 13.34
CA TRP A 284 9.60 -2.28 13.80
C TRP A 284 9.04 -1.27 14.81
N ILE A 285 9.78 -0.91 15.86
CA ILE A 285 9.35 0.06 16.89
C ILE A 285 9.07 1.42 16.26
N CYS A 286 9.99 1.92 15.42
CA CYS A 286 9.83 3.20 14.73
C CYS A 286 8.66 3.22 13.73
N SER A 287 8.16 2.05 13.30
CA SER A 287 7.01 1.93 12.39
C SER A 287 5.66 1.96 13.11
N PHE A 288 5.61 1.97 14.44
CA PHE A 288 4.34 2.10 15.14
C PHE A 288 3.71 3.46 14.88
N GLN A 289 2.43 3.45 14.50
CA GLN A 289 1.69 4.66 14.20
C GLN A 289 1.74 5.69 15.34
N TRP A 290 1.72 5.22 16.59
CA TRP A 290 1.86 6.09 17.76
C TRP A 290 3.23 6.79 17.81
N VAL A 291 4.33 6.07 17.52
CA VAL A 291 5.69 6.62 17.48
C VAL A 291 5.80 7.66 16.35
N VAL A 292 5.33 7.28 15.16
CA VAL A 292 5.35 8.17 13.98
C VAL A 292 4.54 9.43 14.22
N LYS A 293 3.35 9.30 14.83
CA LYS A 293 2.45 10.45 15.04
C LYS A 293 2.90 11.37 16.18
N ASN A 294 3.45 10.83 17.28
CA ASN A 294 3.69 11.61 18.51
C ASN A 294 5.18 11.92 18.77
N ILE A 295 6.12 11.18 18.18
CA ILE A 295 7.56 11.31 18.47
C ILE A 295 8.33 11.79 17.25
N THR A 296 8.30 11.04 16.14
CA THR A 296 9.23 11.27 15.03
C THR A 296 8.67 12.17 13.93
N GLY A 297 7.36 12.15 13.71
CA GLY A 297 6.75 12.68 12.51
C GLY A 297 7.00 11.79 11.30
N TYR A 298 6.05 11.81 10.35
CA TYR A 298 6.08 10.95 9.15
C TYR A 298 7.31 11.19 8.26
N GLU A 299 7.73 12.43 8.13
CA GLU A 299 8.83 12.82 7.25
C GLU A 299 10.18 12.28 7.72
N PHE A 300 10.45 12.40 9.04
CA PHE A 300 11.65 11.82 9.64
C PHE A 300 11.60 10.30 9.60
N PHE A 301 10.47 9.70 10.01
CA PHE A 301 10.26 8.25 9.95
C PHE A 301 10.61 7.69 8.58
N ARG A 302 10.08 8.26 7.51
CA ARG A 302 10.32 7.77 6.15
C ARG A 302 11.80 7.76 5.78
N LYS A 303 12.55 8.83 6.09
CA LYS A 303 13.98 8.94 5.80
C LYS A 303 14.80 7.95 6.65
N ALA A 304 14.56 7.94 7.95
CA ALA A 304 15.24 7.05 8.89
C ALA A 304 14.99 5.58 8.57
N HIS A 305 13.75 5.22 8.23
CA HIS A 305 13.38 3.85 7.82
C HIS A 305 14.18 3.38 6.61
N TYR A 306 14.33 4.21 5.57
CA TYR A 306 15.14 3.86 4.40
C TYR A 306 16.61 3.63 4.74
N VAL A 307 17.20 4.52 5.54
CA VAL A 307 18.61 4.38 5.94
C VAL A 307 18.81 3.13 6.78
N MET A 308 17.97 2.94 7.79
CA MET A 308 18.03 1.75 8.66
C MET A 308 17.82 0.45 7.88
N ALA A 309 16.91 0.43 6.90
CA ALA A 309 16.67 -0.75 6.07
C ALA A 309 17.90 -1.11 5.21
N MET A 310 18.60 -0.12 4.65
CA MET A 310 19.83 -0.37 3.87
C MET A 310 20.97 -0.86 4.76
N VAL A 311 21.14 -0.27 5.95
CA VAL A 311 22.13 -0.73 6.93
C VAL A 311 21.81 -2.15 7.43
N TYR A 312 20.52 -2.46 7.63
CA TYR A 312 20.04 -3.80 7.98
C TYR A 312 20.43 -4.83 6.91
N ILE A 313 20.20 -4.53 5.62
CA ILE A 313 20.59 -5.42 4.53
C ILE A 313 22.11 -5.60 4.49
N GLY A 314 22.89 -4.54 4.73
CA GLY A 314 24.34 -4.62 4.86
C GLY A 314 24.79 -5.51 6.02
N ALA A 315 24.13 -5.38 7.20
CA ALA A 315 24.40 -6.22 8.34
C ALA A 315 24.06 -7.71 8.10
N LEU A 316 23.00 -7.99 7.32
CA LEU A 316 22.66 -9.35 6.90
C LEU A 316 23.74 -9.97 5.96
N ILE A 317 24.34 -9.17 5.08
CA ILE A 317 25.48 -9.64 4.24
C ILE A 317 26.67 -9.99 5.14
N GLY A 318 26.99 -9.15 6.13
CA GLY A 318 28.04 -9.46 7.11
C GLY A 318 27.71 -10.65 8.00
N HIS A 319 26.41 -10.90 8.28
CA HIS A 319 25.96 -12.07 9.06
C HIS A 319 26.13 -13.38 8.30
N TRP A 320 25.67 -13.44 7.03
CA TRP A 320 25.79 -14.67 6.23
C TRP A 320 25.91 -14.35 4.74
N GLU A 321 27.14 -14.30 4.26
CA GLU A 321 27.52 -13.89 2.92
C GLU A 321 26.94 -14.84 1.84
N GLU A 322 26.85 -16.13 2.13
CA GLU A 322 26.40 -17.14 1.17
C GLU A 322 24.92 -16.95 0.75
N LEU A 323 24.12 -16.21 1.54
CA LEU A 323 22.73 -15.85 1.21
C LEU A 323 22.58 -14.49 0.53
N GLN A 324 23.66 -13.86 0.08
CA GLN A 324 23.62 -12.58 -0.66
C GLN A 324 22.79 -12.67 -1.95
N CYS A 325 22.57 -13.88 -2.49
CA CYS A 325 21.69 -14.12 -3.64
C CYS A 325 20.26 -13.61 -3.44
N PHE A 326 19.79 -13.47 -2.20
CA PHE A 326 18.52 -12.82 -1.87
C PHE A 326 18.68 -11.31 -1.65
N LEU A 327 19.75 -10.89 -1.01
CA LEU A 327 19.95 -9.51 -0.57
C LEU A 327 20.31 -8.56 -1.72
N VAL A 328 21.20 -9.01 -2.62
CA VAL A 328 21.62 -8.21 -3.78
C VAL A 328 20.42 -7.84 -4.67
N PRO A 329 19.51 -8.76 -5.05
CA PRO A 329 18.27 -8.39 -5.76
C PRO A 329 17.44 -7.33 -5.03
N GLY A 330 17.34 -7.40 -3.70
CA GLY A 330 16.66 -6.39 -2.89
C GLY A 330 17.27 -5.00 -3.04
N ILE A 331 18.61 -4.89 -2.99
CA ILE A 331 19.32 -3.63 -3.20
C ILE A 331 19.12 -3.14 -4.65
N VAL A 332 19.24 -4.03 -5.63
CA VAL A 332 19.03 -3.68 -7.06
C VAL A 332 17.63 -3.14 -7.28
N LEU A 333 16.59 -3.79 -6.76
CA LEU A 333 15.19 -3.33 -6.83
C LEU A 333 15.04 -1.94 -6.24
N TRP A 334 15.65 -1.67 -5.09
CA TRP A 334 15.61 -0.36 -4.46
C TRP A 334 16.32 0.72 -5.30
N VAL A 335 17.50 0.43 -5.83
CA VAL A 335 18.25 1.35 -6.71
C VAL A 335 17.47 1.64 -7.98
N VAL A 336 16.92 0.61 -8.62
CA VAL A 336 16.10 0.75 -9.85
C VAL A 336 14.87 1.62 -9.60
N ASP A 337 14.14 1.42 -8.48
CA ASP A 337 13.01 2.29 -8.10
C ASP A 337 13.44 3.77 -8.01
N ARG A 338 14.59 4.05 -7.39
CA ARG A 338 15.09 5.42 -7.24
C ARG A 338 15.52 6.04 -8.57
N LEU A 339 16.27 5.28 -9.37
CA LEU A 339 16.72 5.73 -10.69
C LEU A 339 15.54 5.96 -11.64
N ALA A 340 14.59 5.04 -11.71
CA ALA A 340 13.39 5.19 -12.54
C ALA A 340 12.60 6.45 -12.16
N ARG A 341 12.49 6.73 -10.86
CA ARG A 341 11.85 7.95 -10.35
C ARG A 341 12.57 9.23 -10.77
N LEU A 342 13.91 9.25 -10.66
CA LEU A 342 14.71 10.37 -11.11
C LEU A 342 14.61 10.60 -12.62
N VAL A 343 14.68 9.51 -13.41
CA VAL A 343 14.52 9.56 -14.88
C VAL A 343 13.15 10.11 -15.26
N ARG A 344 12.07 9.60 -14.64
CA ARG A 344 10.71 10.11 -14.90
C ARG A 344 10.56 11.58 -14.55
N MET A 345 11.10 12.00 -13.41
CA MET A 345 11.10 13.41 -13.01
C MET A 345 11.87 14.27 -14.00
N GLY A 346 13.06 13.81 -14.45
CA GLY A 346 13.83 14.46 -15.50
C GLY A 346 13.05 14.59 -16.80
N MET A 347 12.42 13.52 -17.28
CA MET A 347 11.59 13.56 -18.51
C MET A 347 10.41 14.52 -18.41
N LEU A 348 9.84 14.71 -17.21
CA LEU A 348 8.71 15.60 -16.98
C LEU A 348 9.11 17.09 -16.95
N HIS A 349 10.30 17.40 -16.45
CA HIS A 349 10.70 18.77 -16.13
C HIS A 349 11.86 19.28 -16.96
N CYS A 350 12.62 18.41 -17.65
CA CYS A 350 13.71 18.83 -18.53
C CYS A 350 13.21 19.01 -19.96
N GLY A 351 13.37 20.20 -20.49
CA GLY A 351 12.96 20.56 -21.85
C GLY A 351 13.62 21.82 -22.34
N TYR A 352 13.33 22.18 -23.59
CA TYR A 352 13.79 23.43 -24.15
C TYR A 352 12.95 24.60 -23.63
N GLN A 353 13.57 25.44 -22.84
CA GLN A 353 12.95 26.65 -22.28
C GLN A 353 13.00 27.77 -23.30
N ARG A 354 11.88 28.01 -24.01
CA ARG A 354 11.79 29.03 -25.08
C ARG A 354 12.13 30.45 -24.61
N LYS A 355 11.79 30.79 -23.35
CA LYS A 355 12.06 32.11 -22.78
C LYS A 355 13.55 32.35 -22.52
N GLU A 356 14.31 31.29 -22.21
CA GLU A 356 15.73 31.36 -21.86
C GLU A 356 16.66 30.90 -23.00
N GLY A 357 16.09 30.33 -24.08
CA GLY A 357 16.82 29.83 -25.23
C GLY A 357 17.74 28.64 -24.95
N ARG A 358 17.52 27.90 -23.84
CA ARG A 358 18.37 26.79 -23.42
C ARG A 358 17.58 25.58 -22.95
N TRP A 359 18.21 24.42 -23.00
CA TRP A 359 17.71 23.23 -22.34
C TRP A 359 17.94 23.34 -20.82
N GLY A 360 16.92 23.05 -20.04
CA GLY A 360 17.02 23.10 -18.59
C GLY A 360 15.84 22.44 -17.89
N PHE A 361 15.94 22.40 -16.57
CA PHE A 361 14.89 21.95 -15.68
C PHE A 361 13.98 23.14 -15.33
N SER A 362 12.67 22.96 -15.48
CA SER A 362 11.66 23.96 -15.08
C SER A 362 10.65 23.38 -14.12
N SER A 363 10.40 24.08 -13.02
CA SER A 363 9.25 23.82 -12.15
C SER A 363 7.98 24.42 -12.77
N ALA A 364 6.81 23.87 -12.43
CA ALA A 364 5.53 24.48 -12.78
C ALA A 364 5.24 25.64 -11.82
N GLU A 365 4.83 26.78 -12.33
CA GLU A 365 4.37 27.91 -11.52
C GLU A 365 2.86 27.72 -11.24
N ALA A 366 2.51 27.49 -9.98
CA ALA A 366 1.14 27.26 -9.54
C ALA A 366 0.55 28.51 -8.88
N GLU A 367 -0.62 28.95 -9.36
CA GLU A 367 -1.44 29.96 -8.66
C GLU A 367 -2.01 29.32 -7.40
N ALA A 368 -1.85 29.98 -6.25
CA ALA A 368 -2.28 29.49 -4.96
C ALA A 368 -3.45 30.32 -4.41
N LYS A 369 -4.52 29.61 -4.00
CA LYS A 369 -5.62 30.18 -3.19
C LYS A 369 -5.54 29.61 -1.80
N PHE A 370 -5.81 30.43 -0.80
CA PHE A 370 -5.62 30.09 0.61
C PHE A 370 -6.88 30.37 1.42
N TRP A 371 -7.29 29.41 2.25
CA TRP A 371 -8.37 29.56 3.24
C TRP A 371 -7.82 29.25 4.63
N LYS A 372 -7.86 30.25 5.49
CA LYS A 372 -7.40 30.12 6.86
C LYS A 372 -8.37 29.30 7.71
N ASP A 373 -7.84 28.30 8.41
CA ASP A 373 -8.61 27.46 9.33
C ASP A 373 -7.75 27.04 10.51
N GLU A 374 -7.76 27.84 11.58
CA GLU A 374 -6.96 27.60 12.79
C GLU A 374 -7.37 26.33 13.53
N ARG A 375 -8.63 25.89 13.39
CA ARG A 375 -9.19 24.74 14.12
C ARG A 375 -8.89 23.41 13.46
N PHE A 376 -9.01 23.32 12.13
CA PHE A 376 -8.90 22.06 11.39
C PHE A 376 -7.66 22.00 10.47
N GLY A 377 -6.91 23.09 10.37
CA GLY A 377 -5.75 23.29 9.50
C GLY A 377 -6.12 24.00 8.19
N ASP A 378 -5.26 24.94 7.78
CA ASP A 378 -5.45 25.77 6.60
C ASP A 378 -5.63 24.92 5.33
N VAL A 379 -6.38 25.45 4.37
CA VAL A 379 -6.61 24.79 3.08
C VAL A 379 -5.96 25.62 1.98
N VAL A 380 -5.26 24.92 1.08
CA VAL A 380 -4.61 25.52 -0.08
C VAL A 380 -5.13 24.82 -1.33
N ARG A 381 -5.50 25.61 -2.35
CA ARG A 381 -5.77 25.14 -3.70
C ARG A 381 -4.65 25.66 -4.61
N LEU A 382 -4.16 24.78 -5.48
CA LEU A 382 -3.12 25.08 -6.47
C LEU A 382 -3.68 24.81 -7.86
N ASP A 383 -3.60 25.80 -8.74
CA ASP A 383 -4.02 25.71 -10.13
C ASP A 383 -2.83 26.07 -11.04
N PHE A 384 -2.48 25.22 -12.02
CA PHE A 384 -1.41 25.46 -12.99
C PHE A 384 -1.62 24.63 -14.28
N GLU A 385 -0.88 24.96 -15.32
CA GLU A 385 -0.81 24.20 -16.55
C GLU A 385 0.57 23.59 -16.74
N HIS A 386 0.62 22.37 -17.28
CA HIS A 386 1.87 21.64 -17.49
C HIS A 386 1.76 20.75 -18.72
N HIS A 387 2.88 20.58 -19.44
CA HIS A 387 2.96 19.74 -20.65
C HIS A 387 2.95 18.22 -20.38
N GLN A 388 2.70 17.82 -19.15
CA GLN A 388 2.49 16.43 -18.77
C GLN A 388 1.39 15.79 -19.62
N LYS A 389 1.59 14.53 -20.03
CA LYS A 389 0.51 13.75 -20.65
C LYS A 389 -0.69 13.64 -19.71
N ALA A 390 -1.87 13.62 -20.29
CA ALA A 390 -3.10 13.40 -19.55
C ALA A 390 -3.02 12.11 -18.70
N TRP A 391 -3.51 12.20 -17.47
CA TRP A 391 -3.59 11.06 -16.53
C TRP A 391 -4.98 10.42 -16.57
N SER A 392 -5.14 9.27 -15.92
CA SER A 392 -6.45 8.67 -15.71
C SER A 392 -7.08 9.16 -14.40
N ILE A 393 -8.40 9.32 -14.37
CA ILE A 393 -9.14 9.74 -13.16
C ILE A 393 -8.87 8.74 -12.03
N GLY A 394 -8.56 9.24 -10.84
CA GLY A 394 -8.15 8.46 -9.66
C GLY A 394 -6.64 8.36 -9.46
N GLN A 395 -5.85 8.63 -10.48
CA GLN A 395 -4.40 8.74 -10.33
C GLN A 395 -4.03 9.99 -9.53
N HIS A 396 -2.86 9.94 -8.90
CA HIS A 396 -2.31 11.01 -8.09
C HIS A 396 -0.87 11.33 -8.49
N PHE A 397 -0.46 12.53 -8.13
CA PHE A 397 0.93 12.99 -8.30
C PHE A 397 1.55 13.26 -6.94
N PHE A 398 2.85 13.06 -6.84
CA PHE A 398 3.62 13.59 -5.74
C PHE A 398 4.12 14.97 -6.12
N LEU A 399 3.80 15.96 -5.28
CA LEU A 399 4.24 17.33 -5.45
C LEU A 399 5.39 17.63 -4.48
N CYS A 400 6.47 18.22 -4.99
CA CYS A 400 7.54 18.85 -4.22
C CYS A 400 7.46 20.35 -4.43
N PHE A 401 7.68 21.12 -3.38
CA PHE A 401 7.66 22.57 -3.40
C PHE A 401 9.08 23.11 -3.34
N THR A 402 9.46 23.98 -4.28
CA THR A 402 10.82 24.54 -4.34
C THR A 402 11.12 25.46 -3.15
N GLU A 403 10.10 26.09 -2.59
CA GLU A 403 10.17 26.96 -1.40
C GLU A 403 10.24 26.17 -0.09
N GLY A 404 10.02 24.90 -0.17
CA GLY A 404 10.11 23.94 0.91
C GLY A 404 11.33 23.03 0.77
N SER A 405 11.10 21.73 0.87
CA SER A 405 12.13 20.71 0.68
C SER A 405 11.90 19.93 -0.61
N LEU A 406 12.82 20.03 -1.55
CA LEU A 406 12.81 19.21 -2.79
C LEU A 406 12.93 17.70 -2.52
N TRP A 407 13.38 17.32 -1.32
CA TRP A 407 13.49 15.93 -0.88
C TRP A 407 12.20 15.39 -0.27
N GLN A 408 11.18 16.25 -0.11
CA GLN A 408 9.88 15.87 0.47
C GLN A 408 8.79 16.01 -0.57
N SER A 409 8.20 14.91 -0.93
CA SER A 409 7.07 14.85 -1.86
C SER A 409 5.83 14.31 -1.16
N HIS A 410 4.70 14.97 -1.41
CA HIS A 410 3.40 14.60 -0.84
C HIS A 410 2.43 14.20 -1.96
N PRO A 411 1.64 13.11 -1.79
CA PRO A 411 0.70 12.66 -2.80
C PRO A 411 -0.59 13.50 -2.77
N PHE A 412 -0.96 14.04 -3.93
CA PHE A 412 -2.21 14.78 -4.11
C PHE A 412 -2.96 14.27 -5.33
N THR A 413 -4.28 14.14 -5.20
CA THR A 413 -5.16 13.76 -6.30
C THR A 413 -5.57 15.01 -7.08
N PRO A 414 -5.39 15.05 -8.41
CA PRO A 414 -5.90 16.15 -9.21
C PRO A 414 -7.43 16.25 -9.09
N LEU A 415 -7.91 17.46 -8.84
CA LEU A 415 -9.32 17.82 -8.87
C LEU A 415 -9.81 18.02 -10.30
N SER A 416 -8.93 18.51 -11.19
CA SER A 416 -9.23 18.78 -12.57
C SER A 416 -9.38 17.51 -13.41
N LEU A 417 -10.20 17.58 -14.46
CA LEU A 417 -10.20 16.55 -15.49
C LEU A 417 -8.90 16.61 -16.31
N PRO A 418 -8.39 15.46 -16.79
CA PRO A 418 -7.17 15.38 -17.60
C PRO A 418 -7.42 15.85 -19.05
N GLN A 419 -7.74 17.13 -19.23
CA GLN A 419 -8.03 17.75 -20.51
C GLN A 419 -6.83 18.54 -21.04
N ILE A 420 -6.46 18.25 -22.29
CA ILE A 420 -5.39 18.95 -22.99
C ILE A 420 -5.96 20.24 -23.58
N ASN A 421 -5.31 21.37 -23.33
CA ASN A 421 -5.67 22.65 -23.92
C ASN A 421 -5.16 22.78 -25.38
N ASN A 422 -5.50 23.87 -26.05
CA ASN A 422 -5.11 24.13 -27.45
C ASN A 422 -3.58 24.27 -27.65
N VAL A 423 -2.81 24.46 -26.59
CA VAL A 423 -1.35 24.60 -26.62
C VAL A 423 -0.64 23.26 -26.36
N GLY A 424 -1.39 22.23 -25.96
CA GLY A 424 -0.88 20.91 -25.64
C GLY A 424 -0.59 20.70 -24.15
N ASP A 425 -0.90 21.68 -23.30
CA ASP A 425 -0.75 21.59 -21.86
C ASP A 425 -2.01 21.03 -21.20
N VAL A 426 -1.84 20.44 -20.03
CA VAL A 426 -2.93 19.89 -19.23
C VAL A 426 -3.10 20.73 -17.96
N LYS A 427 -4.35 21.10 -17.65
CA LYS A 427 -4.68 21.84 -16.44
C LYS A 427 -4.63 20.92 -15.24
N HIS A 428 -3.84 21.30 -14.25
CA HIS A 428 -3.72 20.67 -12.94
C HIS A 428 -4.37 21.54 -11.86
N SER A 429 -5.26 20.95 -11.07
CA SER A 429 -5.85 21.58 -9.87
C SER A 429 -5.73 20.63 -8.69
N TYR A 430 -5.21 21.09 -7.56
CA TYR A 430 -5.04 20.32 -6.35
C TYR A 430 -5.58 21.06 -5.15
N ILE A 431 -6.11 20.33 -4.17
CA ILE A 431 -6.50 20.89 -2.87
C ILE A 431 -5.88 20.03 -1.77
N PHE A 432 -5.29 20.69 -0.81
CA PHE A 432 -4.79 20.00 0.38
C PHE A 432 -5.04 20.79 1.66
N ARG A 433 -5.17 20.04 2.75
CA ARG A 433 -5.27 20.61 4.09
C ARG A 433 -3.91 20.54 4.80
N ALA A 434 -3.45 21.66 5.25
CA ALA A 434 -2.15 21.86 5.89
C ALA A 434 -2.24 21.54 7.39
N LYS A 435 -2.10 20.27 7.77
CA LYS A 435 -2.18 19.85 9.18
C LYS A 435 -0.85 19.89 9.92
N GLY A 436 0.26 19.64 9.25
CA GLY A 436 1.59 19.56 9.87
C GLY A 436 2.70 19.41 8.83
N GLY A 437 3.95 19.33 9.28
CA GLY A 437 5.12 19.10 8.43
C GLY A 437 5.29 20.12 7.31
N GLU A 438 5.72 19.62 6.15
CA GLU A 438 6.00 20.45 4.96
C GLU A 438 4.75 21.16 4.43
N THR A 439 3.57 20.50 4.43
CA THR A 439 2.33 21.14 3.95
C THR A 439 1.96 22.37 4.77
N ARG A 440 2.18 22.33 6.09
CA ARG A 440 1.95 23.50 6.97
C ARG A 440 2.98 24.61 6.71
N LYS A 441 4.23 24.23 6.44
CA LYS A 441 5.29 25.18 6.10
C LYS A 441 4.94 25.93 4.80
N ILE A 442 4.54 25.20 3.76
CA ILE A 442 4.15 25.80 2.48
C ILE A 442 2.91 26.68 2.63
N ALA A 443 1.91 26.27 3.41
CA ALA A 443 0.72 27.08 3.67
C ALA A 443 1.09 28.42 4.32
N ARG A 444 2.05 28.45 5.26
CA ARG A 444 2.57 29.69 5.86
C ARG A 444 3.28 30.59 4.85
N VAL A 445 4.15 30.00 4.02
CA VAL A 445 4.84 30.75 2.95
C VAL A 445 3.83 31.40 2.00
N ILE A 446 2.79 30.68 1.62
CA ILE A 446 1.70 31.21 0.78
C ILE A 446 0.93 32.32 1.51
N GLU A 447 0.60 32.15 2.81
CA GLU A 447 -0.06 33.18 3.63
C GLU A 447 0.79 34.47 3.72
N GLU A 448 2.11 34.35 3.94
CA GLU A 448 3.04 35.47 3.99
C GLU A 448 3.10 36.22 2.65
N LYS A 449 3.25 35.51 1.55
CA LYS A 449 3.23 36.09 0.20
C LYS A 449 1.92 36.84 -0.10
N LEU A 450 0.79 36.27 0.31
CA LEU A 450 -0.53 36.93 0.13
C LEU A 450 -0.65 38.22 0.92
N LYS A 451 0.00 38.33 2.10
CA LYS A 451 0.02 39.57 2.90
C LYS A 451 0.89 40.66 2.26
N GLU A 452 1.95 40.27 1.56
CA GLU A 452 2.88 41.19 0.87
C GLU A 452 2.33 41.68 -0.49
N GLN A 453 1.51 40.89 -1.15
CA GLN A 453 0.96 41.24 -2.48
C GLN A 453 -0.41 41.91 -2.38
N LYS A 454 -0.51 43.12 -2.95
CA LYS A 454 -1.77 43.92 -2.97
C LYS A 454 -2.87 43.31 -3.88
N GLU A 455 -2.55 42.37 -4.76
CA GLU A 455 -3.49 41.83 -5.76
C GLU A 455 -4.21 40.55 -5.32
N GLY A 456 -3.96 40.01 -4.12
CA GLY A 456 -4.65 38.83 -3.58
C GLY A 456 -4.37 37.51 -4.32
N ARG A 457 -3.40 37.49 -5.26
CA ARG A 457 -2.93 36.31 -5.97
C ARG A 457 -1.48 36.05 -5.63
N THR A 458 -1.12 34.81 -5.38
CA THR A 458 0.27 34.42 -5.16
C THR A 458 0.58 33.14 -5.92
N THR A 459 1.86 32.94 -6.22
CA THR A 459 2.34 31.75 -6.92
C THR A 459 3.37 31.00 -6.09
N THR A 460 3.44 29.69 -6.30
CA THR A 460 4.47 28.80 -5.76
C THR A 460 4.96 27.85 -6.85
N ASN A 461 6.25 27.52 -6.79
CA ASN A 461 6.84 26.61 -7.76
C ASN A 461 6.73 25.16 -7.31
N VAL A 462 6.23 24.32 -8.22
CA VAL A 462 5.91 22.90 -7.97
C VAL A 462 6.68 21.99 -8.92
N VAL A 463 7.24 20.90 -8.39
CA VAL A 463 7.84 19.81 -9.14
C VAL A 463 6.94 18.58 -9.01
N LEU A 464 6.46 18.05 -10.16
CA LEU A 464 5.57 16.89 -10.21
C LEU A 464 6.35 15.59 -10.34
N GLN A 465 5.84 14.54 -9.70
CA GLN A 465 6.28 13.16 -9.89
C GLN A 465 5.03 12.29 -10.06
N GLY A 466 4.95 11.53 -11.12
CA GLY A 466 3.78 10.67 -11.40
C GLY A 466 3.44 10.62 -12.89
N PRO A 467 2.21 10.20 -13.24
CA PRO A 467 1.12 9.80 -12.33
C PRO A 467 1.32 8.42 -11.70
N TYR A 468 0.67 8.20 -10.55
CA TYR A 468 0.62 6.91 -9.84
C TYR A 468 -0.84 6.55 -9.52
N GLY A 469 -1.11 5.27 -9.30
CA GLY A 469 -2.44 4.77 -9.00
C GLY A 469 -3.14 4.19 -10.23
N GLU A 470 -4.41 3.87 -10.08
CA GLU A 470 -5.22 3.19 -11.11
C GLU A 470 -6.26 4.13 -11.74
N ASN A 471 -6.79 3.71 -12.87
CA ASN A 471 -7.96 4.32 -13.49
C ASN A 471 -9.22 3.85 -12.75
N ILE A 472 -9.77 4.67 -11.86
CA ILE A 472 -10.93 4.29 -11.06
C ILE A 472 -12.24 4.24 -11.85
N VAL A 473 -12.28 4.86 -13.02
CA VAL A 473 -13.44 4.86 -13.92
C VAL A 473 -13.34 3.81 -15.02
N GLU A 474 -12.32 2.95 -14.99
CA GLU A 474 -12.18 1.83 -15.91
C GLU A 474 -13.40 0.90 -15.81
N GLY A 475 -13.99 0.55 -16.98
CA GLY A 475 -15.21 -0.26 -17.04
C GLY A 475 -16.45 0.41 -16.43
N LEU A 476 -16.48 1.73 -16.30
CA LEU A 476 -17.65 2.50 -15.89
C LEU A 476 -18.53 2.77 -17.12
N THR A 477 -19.35 1.80 -17.48
CA THR A 477 -20.30 1.90 -18.61
C THR A 477 -21.52 2.75 -18.25
N GLN A 478 -22.29 3.19 -19.27
CA GLN A 478 -23.44 4.09 -19.06
C GLN A 478 -24.57 3.50 -18.22
N ASP A 479 -24.62 2.19 -18.05
CA ASP A 479 -25.63 1.48 -17.28
C ASP A 479 -25.26 1.29 -15.79
N VAL A 480 -24.07 1.72 -15.38
CA VAL A 480 -23.62 1.64 -14.00
C VAL A 480 -24.08 2.87 -13.23
N ASN A 481 -24.85 2.67 -12.17
CA ASN A 481 -25.27 3.73 -11.25
C ASN A 481 -24.08 4.17 -10.39
N VAL A 482 -24.00 5.45 -10.03
CA VAL A 482 -22.83 6.02 -9.35
C VAL A 482 -23.24 6.80 -8.12
N LEU A 483 -22.73 6.35 -6.97
CA LEU A 483 -22.80 7.07 -5.71
C LEU A 483 -21.38 7.53 -5.34
N CYS A 484 -21.21 8.83 -5.13
CA CYS A 484 -19.97 9.45 -4.66
C CYS A 484 -20.14 9.90 -3.21
N VAL A 485 -19.25 9.44 -2.31
CA VAL A 485 -19.26 9.81 -0.89
C VAL A 485 -17.92 10.44 -0.53
N ALA A 486 -17.96 11.71 -0.08
CA ALA A 486 -16.75 12.47 0.21
C ALA A 486 -16.76 13.06 1.63
N GLY A 487 -15.60 13.14 2.27
CA GLY A 487 -15.38 13.82 3.54
C GLY A 487 -14.29 14.89 3.42
N GLY A 488 -14.63 16.17 3.64
CA GLY A 488 -13.70 17.29 3.56
C GLY A 488 -12.98 17.35 2.21
N THR A 489 -11.63 17.41 2.22
CA THR A 489 -10.81 17.44 1.00
C THR A 489 -10.83 16.13 0.19
N GLY A 490 -11.47 15.06 0.68
CA GLY A 490 -11.72 13.84 -0.10
C GLY A 490 -12.58 14.07 -1.35
N ILE A 491 -13.22 15.22 -1.46
CA ILE A 491 -13.95 15.66 -2.66
C ILE A 491 -13.07 15.63 -3.91
N THR A 492 -11.75 15.86 -3.80
CA THR A 492 -10.82 15.82 -4.93
C THR A 492 -10.73 14.47 -5.63
N TYR A 493 -11.10 13.38 -4.94
CA TYR A 493 -11.09 12.04 -5.51
C TYR A 493 -12.37 11.71 -6.29
N VAL A 494 -13.52 12.17 -5.80
CA VAL A 494 -14.82 11.80 -6.37
C VAL A 494 -15.35 12.83 -7.38
N LEU A 495 -14.96 14.10 -7.24
CA LEU A 495 -15.46 15.18 -8.10
C LEU A 495 -15.08 15.01 -9.58
N PRO A 496 -13.86 14.60 -9.94
CA PRO A 496 -13.52 14.32 -11.35
C PRO A 496 -14.36 13.21 -11.99
N VAL A 497 -14.81 12.22 -11.18
CA VAL A 497 -15.73 11.18 -11.65
C VAL A 497 -17.05 11.80 -12.07
N LEU A 498 -17.64 12.62 -11.19
CA LEU A 498 -18.91 13.30 -11.45
C LEU A 498 -18.82 14.26 -12.64
N LEU A 499 -17.77 15.09 -12.70
CA LEU A 499 -17.53 16.01 -13.81
C LEU A 499 -17.41 15.29 -15.16
N ARG A 500 -16.78 14.11 -15.18
CA ARG A 500 -16.76 13.27 -16.38
C ARG A 500 -18.16 12.81 -16.75
N LEU A 501 -18.93 12.29 -15.78
CA LEU A 501 -20.26 11.73 -16.02
C LEU A 501 -21.27 12.74 -16.57
N VAL A 502 -21.26 13.98 -16.04
CA VAL A 502 -22.19 15.02 -16.50
C VAL A 502 -21.83 15.60 -17.87
N ARG A 503 -20.64 15.29 -18.39
CA ARG A 503 -20.20 15.63 -19.76
C ARG A 503 -20.44 14.51 -20.77
N GLU A 504 -20.82 13.29 -20.29
CA GLU A 504 -21.21 12.17 -21.15
C GLU A 504 -22.64 12.37 -21.70
N LYS A 505 -23.06 11.51 -22.64
CA LYS A 505 -24.45 11.50 -23.13
C LYS A 505 -25.41 11.15 -21.98
N VAL A 506 -26.51 11.88 -21.89
CA VAL A 506 -27.55 11.66 -20.86
C VAL A 506 -28.15 10.26 -20.98
N ASN A 507 -28.15 9.52 -19.87
CA ASN A 507 -28.89 8.28 -19.73
C ASN A 507 -29.90 8.44 -18.57
N PRO A 508 -31.22 8.52 -18.86
CA PRO A 508 -32.24 8.76 -17.84
C PRO A 508 -32.39 7.61 -16.83
N ASP A 509 -31.96 6.39 -17.20
CA ASP A 509 -32.04 5.23 -16.30
C ASP A 509 -30.88 5.15 -15.31
N ARG A 510 -29.83 5.97 -15.50
CA ARG A 510 -28.65 6.00 -14.65
C ARG A 510 -28.87 6.91 -13.47
N LYS A 511 -28.78 6.37 -12.26
CA LYS A 511 -28.80 7.16 -11.04
C LYS A 511 -27.39 7.66 -10.68
N ILE A 512 -27.26 8.96 -10.42
CA ILE A 512 -26.00 9.60 -10.02
C ILE A 512 -26.26 10.44 -8.77
N GLU A 513 -25.44 10.30 -7.74
CA GLU A 513 -25.60 11.02 -6.49
C GLU A 513 -24.24 11.38 -5.84
N LEU A 514 -24.15 12.57 -5.28
CA LEU A 514 -23.05 13.04 -4.45
C LEU A 514 -23.53 13.24 -2.99
N VAL A 515 -22.84 12.64 -2.06
CA VAL A 515 -22.94 12.87 -0.62
C VAL A 515 -21.63 13.45 -0.12
N TRP A 516 -21.61 14.71 0.28
CA TRP A 516 -20.38 15.38 0.71
C TRP A 516 -20.53 16.00 2.10
N ALA A 517 -19.65 15.57 3.02
CA ALA A 517 -19.57 16.10 4.37
C ALA A 517 -18.41 17.09 4.48
N VAL A 518 -18.71 18.31 4.89
CA VAL A 518 -17.75 19.40 5.16
C VAL A 518 -17.82 19.82 6.61
N LYS A 519 -16.80 20.53 7.09
CA LYS A 519 -16.80 21.07 8.45
C LYS A 519 -17.61 22.35 8.55
N ARG A 520 -17.42 23.27 7.61
CA ARG A 520 -18.05 24.59 7.57
C ARG A 520 -18.67 24.83 6.20
N LYS A 521 -19.66 25.68 6.12
CA LYS A 521 -20.27 26.10 4.85
C LYS A 521 -19.25 26.78 3.92
N GLN A 522 -18.30 27.54 4.48
CA GLN A 522 -17.20 28.15 3.74
C GLN A 522 -16.32 27.14 3.01
N ASP A 523 -16.24 25.88 3.46
CA ASP A 523 -15.46 24.83 2.82
C ASP A 523 -15.94 24.52 1.37
N LEU A 524 -17.15 24.95 1.00
CA LEU A 524 -17.70 24.81 -0.36
C LEU A 524 -16.96 25.67 -1.39
N GLU A 525 -16.39 26.79 -0.96
CA GLU A 525 -15.64 27.72 -1.80
C GLU A 525 -14.40 27.07 -2.46
N TRP A 526 -13.88 26.00 -1.84
CA TRP A 526 -12.70 25.29 -2.41
C TRP A 526 -12.92 24.78 -3.83
N VAL A 527 -14.15 24.40 -4.14
CA VAL A 527 -14.57 23.75 -5.40
C VAL A 527 -15.81 24.43 -6.00
N GLU A 528 -16.06 25.70 -5.70
CA GLU A 528 -17.23 26.44 -6.17
C GLU A 528 -17.42 26.37 -7.70
N PRO A 529 -16.38 26.61 -8.53
CA PRO A 529 -16.53 26.54 -9.99
C PRO A 529 -16.96 25.16 -10.49
N GLU A 530 -16.42 24.10 -9.87
CA GLU A 530 -16.75 22.74 -10.22
C GLU A 530 -18.16 22.35 -9.75
N LEU A 531 -18.60 22.85 -8.59
CA LEU A 531 -19.97 22.65 -8.10
C LEU A 531 -21.00 23.36 -8.97
N GLU A 532 -20.72 24.59 -9.43
CA GLU A 532 -21.57 25.31 -10.37
C GLU A 532 -21.71 24.55 -11.71
N GLU A 533 -20.61 24.01 -12.22
CA GLU A 533 -20.63 23.18 -13.40
C GLU A 533 -21.49 21.92 -13.20
N LEU A 534 -21.32 21.22 -12.05
CA LEU A 534 -22.13 20.04 -11.70
C LEU A 534 -23.61 20.38 -11.59
N ARG A 535 -23.98 21.50 -10.95
CA ARG A 535 -25.38 21.93 -10.85
C ARG A 535 -25.97 22.20 -12.23
N ARG A 536 -25.24 22.91 -13.07
CA ARG A 536 -25.68 23.30 -14.43
C ARG A 536 -25.86 22.10 -15.35
N LEU A 537 -24.86 21.20 -15.42
CA LEU A 537 -24.88 20.04 -16.34
C LEU A 537 -25.61 18.84 -15.72
N GLY A 538 -25.52 18.67 -14.43
CA GLY A 538 -26.05 17.51 -13.70
C GLY A 538 -27.57 17.44 -13.66
N ALA A 539 -28.27 18.59 -13.81
CA ALA A 539 -29.72 18.64 -13.85
C ALA A 539 -30.30 17.73 -14.95
N ALA A 540 -29.68 17.72 -16.15
CA ALA A 540 -30.09 16.85 -17.26
C ALA A 540 -29.87 15.36 -16.99
N HIS A 541 -28.91 15.03 -16.13
CA HIS A 541 -28.58 13.64 -15.71
C HIS A 541 -29.32 13.17 -14.47
N GLY A 542 -30.20 13.99 -13.88
CA GLY A 542 -30.86 13.69 -12.60
C GLY A 542 -29.89 13.57 -11.44
N LEU A 543 -28.74 14.27 -11.50
CA LEU A 543 -27.74 14.27 -10.43
C LEU A 543 -28.32 14.85 -9.14
N GLN A 544 -28.25 14.09 -8.05
CA GLN A 544 -28.59 14.54 -6.72
C GLN A 544 -27.34 14.95 -5.96
N ILE A 545 -27.35 16.12 -5.31
CA ILE A 545 -26.24 16.63 -4.51
C ILE A 545 -26.75 16.86 -3.10
N ARG A 546 -26.19 16.09 -2.12
CA ARG A 546 -26.47 16.23 -0.69
C ARG A 546 -25.21 16.70 0.03
N ILE A 547 -25.26 17.87 0.64
CA ILE A 547 -24.14 18.46 1.36
C ILE A 547 -24.48 18.51 2.86
N PHE A 548 -23.55 18.04 3.69
CA PHE A 548 -23.69 17.99 5.13
C PHE A 548 -22.62 18.85 5.79
N VAL A 549 -23.04 19.86 6.57
CA VAL A 549 -22.14 20.70 7.38
C VAL A 549 -22.08 20.11 8.78
N THR A 550 -20.89 19.69 9.25
CA THR A 550 -20.74 18.87 10.46
C THR A 550 -20.22 19.62 11.69
N ALA A 551 -19.80 20.89 11.54
CA ALA A 551 -19.34 21.74 12.64
C ALA A 551 -19.69 23.19 12.33
N GLU A 552 -20.90 23.62 12.66
CA GLU A 552 -21.22 25.05 12.70
C GLU A 552 -20.51 25.75 13.85
N ASP A 553 -20.12 27.00 13.65
CA ASP A 553 -19.52 27.84 14.68
C ASP A 553 -20.48 28.01 15.84
N VAL A 554 -20.28 27.26 16.91
CA VAL A 554 -20.77 27.69 18.24
C VAL A 554 -19.90 28.89 18.59
N ALA A 555 -20.52 30.07 18.64
CA ALA A 555 -19.86 31.30 19.06
C ALA A 555 -19.03 31.04 20.33
N PRO A 556 -17.81 31.60 20.45
CA PRO A 556 -16.96 31.36 21.61
C PRO A 556 -17.65 31.97 22.86
N GLY A 557 -18.32 31.15 23.66
CA GLY A 557 -18.99 31.64 24.86
C GLY A 557 -19.86 30.69 25.66
N VAL A 558 -20.18 29.49 25.21
CA VAL A 558 -20.99 28.56 26.01
C VAL A 558 -20.24 27.28 26.30
N ARG A 559 -19.62 27.18 27.48
CA ARG A 559 -19.23 25.93 28.12
C ARG A 559 -20.50 25.21 28.55
N THR A 560 -20.92 24.19 27.84
CA THR A 560 -21.86 23.21 28.35
C THR A 560 -21.12 22.21 29.23
N THR A 561 -21.38 22.31 30.53
CA THR A 561 -21.08 21.32 31.55
C THR A 561 -21.82 20.02 31.21
N THR A 562 -21.09 18.93 31.23
CA THR A 562 -21.59 17.55 31.16
C THR A 562 -22.68 17.27 32.20
N GLY A 563 -23.76 16.66 31.77
CA GLY A 563 -24.81 16.13 32.64
C GLY A 563 -25.90 15.44 31.83
N ASP A 564 -25.93 14.12 31.98
CA ASP A 564 -27.06 13.19 31.80
C ASP A 564 -27.59 12.88 30.38
N GLU A 565 -27.26 11.66 29.96
CA GLU A 565 -27.97 10.89 28.94
C GLU A 565 -29.44 10.66 29.34
N LYS A 566 -30.37 11.13 28.52
CA LYS A 566 -31.72 10.56 28.43
C LYS A 566 -32.09 10.34 26.97
N LYS A 567 -32.27 9.04 26.63
CA LYS A 567 -32.92 8.59 25.40
C LYS A 567 -34.27 9.27 25.23
N VAL A 568 -34.44 9.96 24.13
CA VAL A 568 -35.75 10.25 23.54
C VAL A 568 -35.68 9.84 22.08
N SER A 569 -36.43 8.79 21.75
CA SER A 569 -36.77 8.39 20.39
C SER A 569 -37.79 9.35 19.84
N GLU A 570 -37.45 10.13 18.84
CA GLU A 570 -38.44 10.79 17.99
C GLU A 570 -38.05 10.61 16.52
N ASP A 571 -39.00 10.10 15.73
CA ASP A 571 -38.98 9.97 14.30
C ASP A 571 -38.73 11.34 13.65
N VAL A 572 -37.64 11.48 12.92
CA VAL A 572 -37.39 12.65 12.09
C VAL A 572 -37.35 12.21 10.63
N ASP A 573 -38.37 12.59 9.90
CA ASP A 573 -38.50 12.51 8.45
C ASP A 573 -37.26 13.08 7.76
N THR A 574 -36.52 12.23 7.09
CA THR A 574 -35.37 12.57 6.25
C THR A 574 -35.86 13.12 4.92
N LYS A 575 -35.91 14.44 4.78
CA LYS A 575 -36.18 15.07 3.48
C LYS A 575 -34.93 15.05 2.59
N SER A 576 -35.02 14.31 1.49
CA SER A 576 -34.06 14.37 0.39
C SER A 576 -34.23 15.67 -0.40
N VAL A 577 -33.13 16.38 -0.66
CA VAL A 577 -33.15 17.67 -1.39
C VAL A 577 -32.82 17.43 -2.86
N SER A 578 -33.74 17.78 -3.75
CA SER A 578 -33.52 17.85 -5.20
C SER A 578 -32.70 19.10 -5.57
N VAL A 579 -32.04 19.07 -6.74
CA VAL A 579 -31.28 20.20 -7.31
C VAL A 579 -32.15 21.48 -7.28
N GLY A 580 -31.88 22.39 -6.34
CA GLY A 580 -32.64 23.66 -6.24
C GLY A 580 -32.80 24.22 -4.84
N SER A 581 -32.52 23.47 -3.78
CA SER A 581 -32.62 23.97 -2.40
C SER A 581 -31.41 23.51 -1.58
N ASP A 582 -30.52 24.44 -1.24
CA ASP A 582 -29.42 24.27 -0.29
C ASP A 582 -29.96 24.22 1.14
N GLU A 583 -30.38 23.06 1.64
CA GLU A 583 -30.58 22.87 3.08
C GLU A 583 -29.35 22.18 3.65
N SER A 584 -28.48 22.93 4.33
CA SER A 584 -27.38 22.42 5.13
C SER A 584 -27.94 21.76 6.40
N GLN A 585 -27.85 20.44 6.48
CA GLN A 585 -28.17 19.71 7.69
C GLN A 585 -26.98 19.72 8.64
N ASN A 586 -27.14 20.17 9.87
CA ASN A 586 -26.11 20.23 10.92
C ASN A 586 -25.76 18.85 11.51
N GLN A 587 -25.81 17.78 10.71
CA GLN A 587 -25.54 16.42 11.15
C GLN A 587 -24.53 15.72 10.24
N ARG A 588 -23.76 14.82 10.84
CA ARG A 588 -22.89 13.91 10.10
C ARG A 588 -23.77 12.96 9.27
N PRO A 589 -23.51 12.78 7.95
CA PRO A 589 -24.29 11.84 7.13
C PRO A 589 -24.18 10.43 7.69
N ASP A 590 -25.31 9.74 7.80
CA ASP A 590 -25.32 8.30 7.99
C ASP A 590 -25.03 7.62 6.63
N VAL A 591 -23.82 7.10 6.52
CA VAL A 591 -23.34 6.47 5.28
C VAL A 591 -24.13 5.20 4.96
N ASN A 592 -24.59 4.46 5.99
CA ASN A 592 -25.38 3.26 5.80
C ASN A 592 -26.76 3.60 5.19
N VAL A 593 -27.40 4.63 5.72
CA VAL A 593 -28.67 5.12 5.19
C VAL A 593 -28.49 5.59 3.74
N ALA A 594 -27.45 6.39 3.46
CA ALA A 594 -27.20 6.90 2.12
C ALA A 594 -27.01 5.78 1.07
N VAL A 595 -26.20 4.77 1.38
CA VAL A 595 -25.98 3.62 0.48
C VAL A 595 -27.27 2.80 0.33
N ASN A 596 -28.02 2.60 1.42
CA ASN A 596 -29.25 1.83 1.42
C ASN A 596 -30.33 2.48 0.54
N GLU A 597 -30.58 3.78 0.73
CA GLU A 597 -31.54 4.58 -0.06
C GLU A 597 -31.13 4.63 -1.53
N PHE A 598 -29.83 4.83 -1.80
CA PHE A 598 -29.33 4.85 -3.17
C PHE A 598 -29.64 3.54 -3.88
N VAL A 599 -29.21 2.39 -3.31
CA VAL A 599 -29.39 1.06 -3.92
C VAL A 599 -30.87 0.65 -4.00
N ALA A 600 -31.69 1.01 -3.01
CA ALA A 600 -33.12 0.74 -3.02
C ALA A 600 -33.84 1.43 -4.19
N ASN A 601 -33.40 2.65 -4.52
CA ASN A 601 -33.97 3.49 -5.57
C ASN A 601 -33.33 3.27 -6.97
N VAL A 602 -32.40 2.31 -7.11
CA VAL A 602 -31.84 1.90 -8.40
C VAL A 602 -32.87 1.03 -9.12
N ALA A 603 -33.30 1.46 -10.29
CA ALA A 603 -34.26 0.73 -11.12
C ALA A 603 -33.59 -0.50 -11.77
N GLN A 604 -32.40 -0.34 -12.34
CA GLN A 604 -31.67 -1.41 -13.03
C GLN A 604 -30.16 -1.12 -13.08
N GLY A 605 -29.37 -2.15 -13.42
CA GLY A 605 -27.90 -2.05 -13.53
C GLY A 605 -27.19 -2.32 -12.22
N SER A 606 -25.85 -2.35 -12.29
CA SER A 606 -24.97 -2.46 -11.13
C SER A 606 -24.70 -1.07 -10.53
N THR A 607 -24.14 -1.04 -9.32
CA THR A 607 -23.79 0.21 -8.65
C THR A 607 -22.29 0.26 -8.40
N ARG A 608 -21.68 1.41 -8.69
CA ARG A 608 -20.32 1.72 -8.28
C ARG A 608 -20.34 2.87 -7.26
N VAL A 609 -19.77 2.62 -6.10
CA VAL A 609 -19.65 3.58 -5.02
C VAL A 609 -18.21 4.07 -4.99
N PHE A 610 -18.00 5.39 -5.10
CA PHE A 610 -16.70 6.03 -4.94
C PHE A 610 -16.63 6.70 -3.58
N GLY A 611 -15.54 6.46 -2.83
CA GLY A 611 -15.42 6.98 -1.48
C GLY A 611 -14.05 7.58 -1.19
N SER A 612 -13.99 8.77 -0.58
CA SER A 612 -12.76 9.34 -0.02
C SER A 612 -13.08 10.24 1.17
N GLY A 613 -12.40 9.99 2.29
CA GLY A 613 -12.63 10.72 3.53
C GLY A 613 -11.95 10.08 4.74
N PRO A 614 -12.35 10.44 5.95
CA PRO A 614 -11.77 9.87 7.17
C PRO A 614 -11.88 8.34 7.22
N PRO A 615 -10.92 7.63 7.84
CA PRO A 615 -10.92 6.17 7.92
C PRO A 615 -12.21 5.56 8.50
N SER A 616 -12.82 6.22 9.48
CA SER A 616 -14.11 5.77 10.05
C SER A 616 -15.23 5.76 9.02
N MET A 617 -15.32 6.81 8.18
CA MET A 617 -16.32 6.92 7.12
C MET A 617 -16.09 5.82 6.04
N ILE A 618 -14.83 5.58 5.66
CA ILE A 618 -14.50 4.51 4.70
C ILE A 618 -14.84 3.13 5.27
N THR A 619 -14.61 2.92 6.57
CA THR A 619 -15.00 1.67 7.26
C THR A 619 -16.51 1.45 7.22
N GLU A 620 -17.31 2.47 7.58
CA GLU A 620 -18.76 2.43 7.50
C GLU A 620 -19.25 2.19 6.07
N LEU A 621 -18.60 2.83 5.09
CA LEU A 621 -18.91 2.66 3.67
C LEU A 621 -18.64 1.23 3.17
N ARG A 622 -17.52 0.62 3.60
CA ARG A 622 -17.21 -0.80 3.31
C ARG A 622 -18.28 -1.74 3.86
N GLU A 623 -18.73 -1.50 5.09
CA GLU A 623 -19.77 -2.31 5.74
C GLU A 623 -21.13 -2.15 5.03
N ALA A 624 -21.53 -0.90 4.74
CA ALA A 624 -22.77 -0.60 4.03
C ALA A 624 -22.83 -1.24 2.63
N VAL A 625 -21.76 -1.09 1.85
CA VAL A 625 -21.65 -1.69 0.51
C VAL A 625 -21.66 -3.21 0.58
N ALA A 626 -20.95 -3.81 1.54
CA ALA A 626 -20.94 -5.26 1.72
C ALA A 626 -22.34 -5.83 1.99
N GLN A 627 -23.11 -5.18 2.86
CA GLN A 627 -24.47 -5.60 3.21
C GLN A 627 -25.44 -5.56 2.01
N ARG A 628 -25.20 -4.71 1.02
CA ARG A 628 -26.01 -4.60 -0.20
C ARG A 628 -25.65 -5.60 -1.27
N ASN A 629 -24.49 -6.25 -1.19
CA ASN A 629 -24.08 -7.31 -2.11
C ASN A 629 -24.82 -8.62 -1.82
N SER A 630 -25.36 -9.26 -2.87
CA SER A 630 -26.03 -10.55 -2.76
C SER A 630 -25.84 -11.37 -4.03
N GLY A 631 -24.94 -12.36 -3.97
CA GLY A 631 -24.66 -13.23 -5.12
C GLY A 631 -25.88 -13.97 -5.63
N SER A 632 -26.79 -14.41 -4.75
CA SER A 632 -28.03 -15.12 -5.13
C SER A 632 -28.99 -14.23 -5.92
N LYS A 633 -29.12 -12.95 -5.54
CA LYS A 633 -29.97 -11.98 -6.25
C LYS A 633 -29.36 -11.58 -7.59
N VAL A 634 -28.03 -11.37 -7.63
CA VAL A 634 -27.30 -11.10 -8.88
C VAL A 634 -27.45 -12.27 -9.86
N TRP A 635 -27.37 -13.50 -9.37
CA TRP A 635 -27.64 -14.71 -10.17
C TRP A 635 -29.04 -14.72 -10.79
N LYS A 636 -30.05 -14.28 -10.04
CA LYS A 636 -31.43 -14.14 -10.50
C LYS A 636 -31.66 -12.97 -11.46
N GLY A 637 -30.62 -12.15 -11.72
CA GLY A 637 -30.67 -11.02 -12.65
C GLY A 637 -30.93 -9.66 -11.99
N GLU A 638 -30.98 -9.59 -10.66
CA GLU A 638 -31.13 -8.33 -9.92
C GLU A 638 -29.79 -7.61 -9.83
N GLY A 639 -29.37 -6.88 -10.88
CA GLY A 639 -28.08 -6.22 -10.98
C GLY A 639 -27.80 -5.18 -9.90
N ARG A 640 -28.84 -4.54 -9.32
CA ARG A 640 -28.69 -3.55 -8.22
C ARG A 640 -27.98 -4.08 -6.98
N PHE A 641 -27.94 -5.43 -6.79
CA PHE A 641 -27.22 -6.08 -5.69
C PHE A 641 -25.78 -6.46 -6.05
N ASP A 642 -25.28 -6.02 -7.21
CA ASP A 642 -23.87 -6.02 -7.55
C ASP A 642 -23.32 -4.60 -7.28
N VAL A 643 -22.86 -4.37 -6.05
CA VAL A 643 -22.36 -3.09 -5.60
C VAL A 643 -20.84 -3.17 -5.43
N ARG A 644 -20.10 -2.33 -6.16
CA ARG A 644 -18.64 -2.27 -6.10
C ARG A 644 -18.22 -0.97 -5.42
N LEU A 645 -17.34 -1.09 -4.41
CA LEU A 645 -16.69 0.05 -3.78
C LEU A 645 -15.32 0.32 -4.40
N VAL A 646 -15.03 1.58 -4.69
CA VAL A 646 -13.73 2.12 -5.08
C VAL A 646 -13.42 3.25 -4.11
N CYS A 647 -12.41 3.10 -3.29
CA CYS A 647 -12.08 4.08 -2.26
C CYS A 647 -10.58 4.43 -2.26
N ASP A 648 -10.29 5.64 -1.78
CA ASP A 648 -8.93 6.12 -1.61
C ASP A 648 -8.34 5.54 -0.32
N ASP A 649 -7.58 4.44 -0.44
CA ASP A 649 -6.96 3.74 0.69
C ASP A 649 -5.68 4.44 1.22
N ARG A 650 -5.25 5.57 0.61
CA ARG A 650 -4.02 6.29 1.00
C ARG A 650 -4.14 7.05 2.32
N LEU A 651 -5.33 7.21 2.84
CA LEU A 651 -5.62 8.01 4.04
C LEU A 651 -5.42 7.25 5.37
N GLU A 652 -4.89 6.03 5.34
CA GLU A 652 -4.69 5.21 6.54
C GLU A 652 -3.38 5.51 7.31
N TRP A 653 -2.65 6.61 6.99
CA TRP A 653 -1.40 7.00 7.66
C TRP A 653 -1.57 8.22 8.58
#